data_2d2bdec7273ad567ce5ae90ecbfd7b7c
#
_entry.id   2d2bdec7273ad567ce5ae90ecbfd7b7c
#
_cell.length_a   1.000
_cell.length_b   1.000
_cell.length_c   1.000
_cell.angle_alpha   90.00
_cell.angle_beta   90.00
_cell.angle_gamma   90.00
#
_symmetry.space_group_name_H-M   'P 1'
#
loop_
_entity.id
_entity.type
_entity.pdbx_description
1 polymer ?
#
loop_
_entity_poly.entity_id
_entity_poly.type
_entity_poly.pdbx_seq_one_letter_code
_entity_poly.pdbx_strand_id
1 'polypeptide(L)'
;MPYLAVIADSFRAATKSKVLWVACVAIWILLALLAPSGTRETLTTDFTAFDLDNATRLKAMLADGLVNPRTEGSAVGRIAAAIDEGLKTRLERVGRGEDERIRYDELAGGLTGLLDAPEGEEPDWYDAAAWAGLRRTAEQERLEKNVDDLDSQRRRRLNRLRILSAFPGVFGARTPTSLRPTYAGVDFPYDLPLDRDRFVTIVNQLVLPTIISWLLGFVLIFLGIVVTAPIVPGMLQPGSLHLLLSKPISRTGLLLSKFVGGCAFVLLCVTQLVIGLYLILGLRLDVWNPRLLWCIPASVFLFSVFYAVSVAAGLLFRSEVLSIGITCCFGAVCLVTGVIGGVFDNFVTGRDVLVSVVQVDGHLVARRSTGTIVAFDAEAGEWVDLIDDVRRDDRVFDPVVIRTEGGSRMLTAISRGARFNAYGMGSVDLLVFTPPGDGQTDWDVQPTVRLPAATTGLEVVDDLLVAIHSVGLSSMPIEDAINPEVAPERSDDDGSADWLGKLSRMMGGSDDAFRPMLPPEVRFSPPRRVAAGGDGSIWIGSGNQLSQIVRAGDSGADGGSQGQDAGETRWTVRRQSTLSGDSAMRFAMAVGGGRVLHSRAGGQTFLLTTAGEAEPEEIELPVDGSVSAVVADDRGRFLTVFSDGSLWRLSGEGQWESLGVAGASAVCVGEDGLVLAAVQTDRVVSVEDDRTLRRRVDPSVSAWRLADRYVMSPLRFVVPQTGELGDVIASSISGRSEVLMGDPSSDQTRVARYRWFRPLVSCGGFIAVLMTFNVLFFRYRDY
;
A
#
# COMPACT_ATOMS: atom_id res chain seq x y z
N MET A 1 -48.86 -16.13 -18.72
CA MET A 1 -48.01 -17.29 -18.38
C MET A 1 -47.20 -17.89 -19.56
N PRO A 2 -47.39 -17.53 -20.88
CA PRO A 2 -46.65 -18.18 -21.98
C PRO A 2 -45.13 -17.88 -21.97
N TYR A 3 -44.71 -16.69 -21.54
CA TYR A 3 -43.29 -16.32 -21.50
C TYR A 3 -42.49 -17.08 -20.43
N LEU A 4 -43.07 -17.34 -19.25
CA LEU A 4 -42.47 -18.21 -18.24
C LEU A 4 -42.27 -19.63 -18.74
N ALA A 5 -43.22 -20.14 -19.57
CA ALA A 5 -43.08 -21.44 -20.20
C ALA A 5 -41.90 -21.48 -21.20
N VAL A 6 -41.65 -20.39 -21.95
CA VAL A 6 -40.48 -20.28 -22.85
C VAL A 6 -39.16 -20.20 -22.07
N ILE A 7 -39.14 -19.47 -20.97
CA ILE A 7 -37.96 -19.42 -20.08
C ILE A 7 -37.72 -20.82 -19.48
N ALA A 8 -38.76 -21.46 -18.97
CA ALA A 8 -38.67 -22.83 -18.44
C ALA A 8 -38.23 -23.84 -19.50
N ASP A 9 -38.72 -23.71 -20.75
CA ASP A 9 -38.31 -24.55 -21.88
C ASP A 9 -36.84 -24.30 -22.24
N SER A 10 -36.38 -23.02 -22.22
CA SER A 10 -34.97 -22.66 -22.41
C SER A 10 -34.10 -23.27 -21.32
N PHE A 11 -34.56 -23.24 -20.06
CA PHE A 11 -33.86 -23.86 -18.93
C PHE A 11 -33.83 -25.40 -19.06
N ARG A 12 -34.94 -26.02 -19.49
CA ARG A 12 -34.97 -27.47 -19.76
C ARG A 12 -34.07 -27.86 -20.93
N ALA A 13 -34.01 -27.04 -21.98
CA ALA A 13 -33.08 -27.25 -23.09
C ALA A 13 -31.63 -27.12 -22.61
N ALA A 14 -31.35 -26.14 -21.75
CA ALA A 14 -30.04 -25.98 -21.15
C ALA A 14 -29.67 -27.16 -20.22
N THR A 15 -30.60 -27.66 -19.39
CA THR A 15 -30.35 -28.83 -18.52
C THR A 15 -30.13 -30.12 -19.28
N LYS A 16 -30.65 -30.25 -20.53
CA LYS A 16 -30.34 -31.35 -21.44
C LYS A 16 -29.00 -31.19 -22.15
N SER A 17 -28.41 -29.99 -22.10
CA SER A 17 -27.08 -29.72 -22.69
C SER A 17 -25.99 -30.42 -21.92
N LYS A 18 -25.21 -31.26 -22.59
CA LYS A 18 -24.02 -31.89 -22.01
C LYS A 18 -23.00 -30.83 -21.51
N VAL A 19 -22.97 -29.68 -22.17
CA VAL A 19 -22.01 -28.58 -21.85
C VAL A 19 -22.32 -27.94 -20.49
N LEU A 20 -23.61 -27.80 -20.12
CA LEU A 20 -23.99 -27.35 -18.77
C LEU A 20 -23.43 -28.28 -17.70
N TRP A 21 -23.65 -29.58 -17.86
CA TRP A 21 -23.20 -30.57 -16.90
C TRP A 21 -21.68 -30.58 -16.78
N VAL A 22 -20.97 -30.47 -17.91
CA VAL A 22 -19.49 -30.31 -17.90
C VAL A 22 -19.09 -29.06 -17.13
N ALA A 23 -19.73 -27.92 -17.33
CA ALA A 23 -19.45 -26.69 -16.61
C ALA A 23 -19.70 -26.83 -15.09
N CYS A 24 -20.88 -27.36 -14.72
CA CYS A 24 -21.22 -27.60 -13.32
C CYS A 24 -20.25 -28.57 -12.65
N VAL A 25 -19.90 -29.67 -13.32
CA VAL A 25 -18.93 -30.65 -12.81
C VAL A 25 -17.54 -30.04 -12.67
N ALA A 26 -17.10 -29.23 -13.65
CA ALA A 26 -15.81 -28.53 -13.56
C ALA A 26 -15.78 -27.57 -12.34
N ILE A 27 -16.88 -26.84 -12.08
CA ILE A 27 -17.01 -25.99 -10.88
C ILE A 27 -16.95 -26.86 -9.61
N TRP A 28 -17.65 -28.01 -9.56
CA TRP A 28 -17.59 -28.91 -8.41
C TRP A 28 -16.20 -29.48 -8.19
N ILE A 29 -15.49 -29.84 -9.27
CA ILE A 29 -14.09 -30.32 -9.17
C ILE A 29 -13.20 -29.22 -8.59
N LEU A 30 -13.34 -27.97 -9.09
CA LEU A 30 -12.59 -26.83 -8.56
C LEU A 30 -12.87 -26.60 -7.08
N LEU A 31 -14.14 -26.61 -6.68
CA LEU A 31 -14.52 -26.45 -5.26
C LEU A 31 -14.02 -27.60 -4.41
N ALA A 32 -14.11 -28.84 -4.90
CA ALA A 32 -13.59 -30.00 -4.21
C ALA A 32 -12.04 -29.97 -4.02
N LEU A 33 -11.33 -29.39 -5.01
CA LEU A 33 -9.87 -29.18 -4.92
C LEU A 33 -9.52 -28.09 -3.87
N LEU A 34 -10.34 -27.07 -3.75
CA LEU A 34 -10.13 -25.99 -2.77
C LEU A 34 -10.61 -26.35 -1.35
N ALA A 35 -11.59 -27.23 -1.23
CA ALA A 35 -12.20 -27.60 0.06
C ALA A 35 -11.23 -28.15 1.11
N PRO A 36 -10.15 -28.89 0.78
CA PRO A 36 -9.18 -29.37 1.77
C PRO A 36 -8.20 -28.31 2.26
N SER A 37 -8.14 -27.12 1.65
CA SER A 37 -7.24 -26.06 2.11
C SER A 37 -7.67 -25.52 3.48
N GLY A 38 -6.72 -25.20 4.33
CA GLY A 38 -6.97 -24.66 5.66
C GLY A 38 -5.75 -23.91 6.20
N THR A 39 -5.90 -23.33 7.37
CA THR A 39 -4.81 -22.69 8.11
C THR A 39 -4.84 -23.17 9.56
N ARG A 40 -3.66 -23.31 10.14
CA ARG A 40 -3.48 -23.64 11.56
C ARG A 40 -2.67 -22.50 12.20
N GLU A 41 -3.13 -22.01 13.32
CA GLU A 41 -2.38 -21.05 14.11
C GLU A 41 -1.29 -21.76 14.90
N THR A 42 -0.05 -21.27 14.78
CA THR A 42 1.14 -21.78 15.46
C THR A 42 1.87 -20.63 16.14
N LEU A 43 2.70 -20.92 17.14
CA LEU A 43 3.58 -19.91 17.71
C LEU A 43 4.68 -19.57 16.72
N THR A 44 5.00 -18.28 16.59
CA THR A 44 6.11 -17.84 15.76
C THR A 44 7.43 -18.26 16.40
N THR A 45 8.05 -19.29 15.86
CA THR A 45 9.30 -19.86 16.36
C THR A 45 10.48 -19.56 15.44
N ASP A 46 10.38 -19.83 14.15
CA ASP A 46 11.49 -19.75 13.21
C ASP A 46 11.81 -18.32 12.77
N PHE A 47 13.07 -18.05 12.53
CA PHE A 47 13.51 -16.82 11.88
C PHE A 47 13.43 -16.95 10.37
N THR A 48 12.91 -15.93 9.73
CA THR A 48 12.85 -15.80 8.28
C THR A 48 13.55 -14.51 7.82
N ALA A 49 13.91 -14.41 6.55
CA ALA A 49 14.48 -13.19 6.00
C ALA A 49 13.57 -11.96 6.24
N PHE A 50 12.26 -12.17 6.30
CA PHE A 50 11.26 -11.10 6.56
C PHE A 50 11.24 -10.62 8.03
N ASP A 51 11.87 -11.34 8.94
CA ASP A 51 12.00 -10.90 10.34
C ASP A 51 13.09 -9.86 10.52
N LEU A 52 14.02 -9.77 9.57
CA LEU A 52 15.19 -8.93 9.62
C LEU A 52 14.88 -7.52 9.09
N ASP A 53 14.68 -6.55 9.97
CA ASP A 53 14.55 -5.14 9.59
C ASP A 53 15.91 -4.52 9.25
N ASN A 54 16.98 -4.99 9.91
CA ASN A 54 18.34 -4.54 9.65
C ASN A 54 19.33 -5.71 9.65
N ALA A 55 19.37 -6.43 8.52
CA ALA A 55 20.25 -7.57 8.34
C ALA A 55 21.75 -7.19 8.32
N THR A 56 22.06 -5.98 7.86
CA THR A 56 23.42 -5.44 7.87
C THR A 56 23.94 -5.29 9.29
N ARG A 57 23.13 -4.74 10.18
CA ARG A 57 23.46 -4.62 11.60
C ARG A 57 23.57 -5.98 12.28
N LEU A 58 22.69 -6.93 11.96
CA LEU A 58 22.81 -8.30 12.46
C LEU A 58 24.14 -8.93 12.07
N LYS A 59 24.49 -8.84 10.77
CA LYS A 59 25.75 -9.34 10.24
C LYS A 59 26.95 -8.71 10.95
N ALA A 60 26.93 -7.38 11.14
CA ALA A 60 28.01 -6.67 11.85
C ALA A 60 28.10 -7.07 13.32
N MET A 61 26.98 -7.18 14.04
CA MET A 61 26.97 -7.60 15.46
C MET A 61 27.44 -9.04 15.63
N LEU A 62 27.04 -9.96 14.74
CA LEU A 62 27.51 -11.34 14.79
C LEU A 62 29.01 -11.44 14.46
N ALA A 63 29.48 -10.70 13.47
CA ALA A 63 30.90 -10.65 13.11
C ALA A 63 31.76 -10.06 14.23
N ASP A 64 31.31 -8.97 14.89
CA ASP A 64 31.96 -8.39 16.05
C ASP A 64 31.98 -9.39 17.24
N GLY A 65 30.87 -10.09 17.46
CA GLY A 65 30.79 -11.11 18.50
C GLY A 65 31.80 -12.26 18.36
N LEU A 66 32.27 -12.53 17.11
CA LEU A 66 33.28 -13.57 16.84
C LEU A 66 34.72 -13.10 16.93
N VAL A 67 34.96 -11.84 16.57
CA VAL A 67 36.36 -11.31 16.41
C VAL A 67 36.82 -10.46 17.58
N ASN A 68 35.89 -9.77 18.27
CA ASN A 68 36.23 -8.86 19.34
C ASN A 68 36.26 -9.58 20.71
N PRO A 69 37.44 -9.65 21.38
CA PRO A 69 37.54 -10.32 22.68
C PRO A 69 36.69 -9.70 23.80
N ARG A 70 36.24 -8.43 23.63
CA ARG A 70 35.39 -7.74 24.63
C ARG A 70 33.95 -8.25 24.58
N THR A 71 33.53 -8.80 23.46
CA THR A 71 32.16 -9.29 23.24
C THR A 71 32.04 -10.81 23.39
N GLU A 72 33.16 -11.54 23.56
CA GLU A 72 33.20 -13.02 23.62
C GLU A 72 32.27 -13.61 24.70
N GLY A 73 32.16 -13.00 25.85
CA GLY A 73 31.29 -13.42 26.97
C GLY A 73 29.86 -12.83 26.91
N SER A 74 29.57 -11.92 25.99
CA SER A 74 28.27 -11.29 25.85
C SER A 74 27.23 -12.23 25.21
N ALA A 75 25.94 -11.89 25.36
CA ALA A 75 24.87 -12.62 24.69
C ALA A 75 25.09 -12.73 23.17
N VAL A 76 25.53 -11.65 22.53
CA VAL A 76 25.83 -11.62 21.09
C VAL A 76 26.99 -12.55 20.73
N GLY A 77 28.10 -12.49 21.49
CA GLY A 77 29.26 -13.34 21.26
C GLY A 77 28.96 -14.84 21.43
N ARG A 78 28.18 -15.20 22.45
CA ARG A 78 27.74 -16.58 22.67
C ARG A 78 26.84 -17.10 21.56
N ILE A 79 25.87 -16.29 21.09
CA ILE A 79 25.02 -16.65 19.95
C ILE A 79 25.87 -16.79 18.67
N ALA A 80 26.79 -15.85 18.40
CA ALA A 80 27.66 -15.90 17.26
C ALA A 80 28.58 -17.13 17.24
N ALA A 81 29.12 -17.53 18.40
CA ALA A 81 29.97 -18.71 18.56
C ALA A 81 29.22 -20.03 18.32
N ALA A 82 27.91 -20.07 18.59
CA ALA A 82 27.06 -21.26 18.46
C ALA A 82 26.47 -21.44 17.04
N ILE A 83 26.59 -20.46 16.15
CA ILE A 83 26.13 -20.57 14.76
C ILE A 83 26.93 -21.66 14.01
N ASP A 84 26.30 -22.24 12.99
CA ASP A 84 26.91 -23.24 12.10
C ASP A 84 28.30 -22.80 11.59
N GLU A 85 29.26 -23.75 11.59
CA GLU A 85 30.68 -23.46 11.24
C GLU A 85 30.86 -22.84 9.86
N GLY A 86 29.99 -23.17 8.89
CA GLY A 86 30.06 -22.59 7.54
C GLY A 86 29.73 -21.10 7.54
N LEU A 87 28.67 -20.71 8.23
CA LEU A 87 28.27 -19.31 8.39
C LEU A 87 29.22 -18.55 9.31
N LYS A 88 29.70 -19.18 10.38
CA LYS A 88 30.67 -18.63 11.34
C LYS A 88 31.97 -18.22 10.62
N THR A 89 32.57 -19.10 9.81
CA THR A 89 33.81 -18.79 9.07
C THR A 89 33.62 -17.58 8.14
N ARG A 90 32.46 -17.42 7.54
CA ARG A 90 32.17 -16.28 6.67
C ARG A 90 31.95 -14.99 7.48
N LEU A 91 31.29 -15.06 8.64
CA LEU A 91 31.15 -13.95 9.56
C LEU A 91 32.49 -13.50 10.13
N GLU A 92 33.41 -14.43 10.43
CA GLU A 92 34.78 -14.08 10.87
C GLU A 92 35.56 -13.32 9.80
N ARG A 93 35.41 -13.67 8.50
CA ARG A 93 36.00 -12.90 7.40
C ARG A 93 35.43 -11.49 7.35
N VAL A 94 34.12 -11.35 7.50
CA VAL A 94 33.48 -10.04 7.60
C VAL A 94 34.06 -9.23 8.78
N GLY A 95 34.22 -9.87 9.94
CA GLY A 95 34.83 -9.25 11.13
C GLY A 95 36.28 -8.80 10.93
N ARG A 96 37.01 -9.43 9.99
CA ARG A 96 38.38 -9.02 9.58
C ARG A 96 38.40 -7.98 8.47
N GLY A 97 37.23 -7.48 8.02
CA GLY A 97 37.12 -6.46 6.98
C GLY A 97 37.08 -6.99 5.56
N GLU A 98 36.92 -8.30 5.36
CA GLU A 98 36.75 -8.89 4.02
C GLU A 98 35.31 -8.70 3.53
N ASP A 99 35.13 -8.32 2.24
CA ASP A 99 33.80 -8.18 1.63
C ASP A 99 33.22 -9.55 1.29
N GLU A 100 32.41 -10.10 2.20
CA GLU A 100 31.74 -11.38 2.05
C GLU A 100 30.22 -11.17 1.93
N ARG A 101 29.62 -11.67 0.84
CA ARG A 101 28.17 -11.61 0.65
C ARG A 101 27.48 -12.76 1.37
N ILE A 102 26.78 -12.45 2.46
CA ILE A 102 25.94 -13.38 3.20
C ILE A 102 24.47 -13.07 2.89
N ARG A 103 23.73 -14.08 2.49
CA ARG A 103 22.30 -13.93 2.18
C ARG A 103 21.49 -13.84 3.46
N TYR A 104 20.35 -13.13 3.41
CA TYR A 104 19.50 -12.94 4.59
C TYR A 104 18.82 -14.24 5.06
N ASP A 105 18.48 -15.12 4.12
CA ASP A 105 17.95 -16.43 4.42
C ASP A 105 18.99 -17.33 5.12
N GLU A 106 20.28 -17.18 4.81
CA GLU A 106 21.37 -17.87 5.50
C GLU A 106 21.53 -17.36 6.95
N LEU A 107 21.46 -16.04 7.17
CA LEU A 107 21.49 -15.45 8.52
C LEU A 107 20.29 -15.92 9.36
N ALA A 108 19.08 -15.86 8.78
CA ALA A 108 17.87 -16.30 9.45
C ALA A 108 17.91 -17.81 9.74
N GLY A 109 18.39 -18.61 8.78
CA GLY A 109 18.56 -20.06 8.92
C GLY A 109 19.55 -20.42 10.03
N GLY A 110 20.69 -19.70 10.10
CA GLY A 110 21.68 -19.88 11.16
C GLY A 110 21.11 -19.63 12.56
N LEU A 111 20.30 -18.58 12.72
CA LEU A 111 19.61 -18.30 13.98
C LEU A 111 18.50 -19.32 14.28
N THR A 112 17.80 -19.80 13.25
CA THR A 112 16.75 -20.83 13.41
C THR A 112 17.36 -22.14 13.91
N GLY A 113 18.55 -22.49 13.45
CA GLY A 113 19.27 -23.69 13.93
C GLY A 113 19.61 -23.67 15.42
N LEU A 114 19.68 -22.48 16.03
CA LEU A 114 19.95 -22.32 17.48
C LEU A 114 18.71 -22.46 18.36
N LEU A 115 17.52 -22.56 17.78
CA LEU A 115 16.28 -22.60 18.55
C LEU A 115 16.01 -23.96 19.19
N ASP A 116 16.57 -25.04 18.64
CA ASP A 116 16.42 -26.38 19.12
C ASP A 116 17.40 -26.63 20.26
N ALA A 117 16.88 -27.04 21.42
CA ALA A 117 17.65 -27.49 22.54
C ALA A 117 17.13 -28.89 22.95
N PRO A 118 17.97 -29.79 23.54
CA PRO A 118 17.53 -31.06 24.08
C PRO A 118 16.42 -30.87 25.12
N GLU A 119 15.53 -31.86 25.21
CA GLU A 119 14.47 -31.82 26.23
C GLU A 119 15.04 -31.78 27.64
N GLY A 120 14.67 -30.75 28.41
CA GLY A 120 15.11 -30.59 29.80
C GLY A 120 16.41 -29.81 29.98
N GLU A 121 17.10 -29.43 28.92
CA GLU A 121 18.36 -28.69 28.99
C GLU A 121 18.21 -27.28 28.41
N GLU A 122 18.94 -26.30 28.97
CA GLU A 122 19.09 -25.00 28.39
C GLU A 122 20.08 -25.03 27.21
N PRO A 123 19.91 -24.20 26.16
CA PRO A 123 20.86 -24.15 25.05
C PRO A 123 22.26 -23.76 25.54
N ASP A 124 23.32 -24.38 25.01
CA ASP A 124 24.71 -24.08 25.35
C ASP A 124 25.11 -22.63 25.19
N TRP A 125 24.45 -21.92 24.26
CA TRP A 125 24.70 -20.51 24.03
C TRP A 125 24.04 -19.59 25.06
N TYR A 126 23.05 -20.05 25.84
CA TYR A 126 22.34 -19.24 26.82
C TYR A 126 23.06 -19.25 28.15
N ASP A 127 23.23 -18.08 28.74
CA ASP A 127 23.77 -17.91 30.09
C ASP A 127 23.03 -16.73 30.76
N ALA A 128 22.36 -17.01 31.86
CA ALA A 128 21.58 -15.99 32.58
C ALA A 128 22.39 -14.75 32.96
N ALA A 129 23.70 -14.90 33.22
CA ALA A 129 24.58 -13.78 33.54
C ALA A 129 24.84 -12.87 32.33
N ALA A 130 25.02 -13.45 31.14
CA ALA A 130 25.21 -12.69 29.90
C ALA A 130 23.94 -11.95 29.43
N TRP A 131 22.75 -12.44 29.85
CA TRP A 131 21.46 -11.80 29.60
C TRP A 131 21.01 -10.86 30.74
N ALA A 132 21.77 -10.77 31.83
CA ALA A 132 21.46 -9.93 32.98
C ALA A 132 21.49 -8.46 32.64
N GLY A 133 20.74 -7.69 32.26
CA GLY A 133 20.78 -6.30 31.81
C GLY A 133 20.14 -6.10 30.44
N LEU A 134 19.83 -7.19 29.74
CA LEU A 134 19.05 -7.11 28.53
C LEU A 134 17.54 -7.00 28.87
N ARG A 135 16.85 -6.21 28.06
CA ARG A 135 15.40 -6.02 28.24
C ARG A 135 14.65 -7.28 27.87
N ARG A 136 13.87 -7.80 28.81
CA ARG A 136 13.00 -8.93 28.63
C ARG A 136 11.57 -8.47 28.32
N THR A 137 10.89 -9.20 27.44
CA THR A 137 9.46 -8.99 27.21
C THR A 137 8.63 -9.67 28.29
N ALA A 138 7.42 -9.19 28.55
CA ALA A 138 6.51 -9.82 29.53
C ALA A 138 6.18 -11.29 29.16
N GLU A 139 6.20 -11.63 27.86
CA GLU A 139 6.06 -13.01 27.40
C GLU A 139 7.29 -13.85 27.77
N GLN A 140 8.48 -13.32 27.56
CA GLN A 140 9.74 -13.99 27.91
C GLN A 140 9.80 -14.27 29.42
N GLU A 141 9.48 -13.29 30.27
CA GLU A 141 9.46 -13.47 31.73
C GLU A 141 8.45 -14.54 32.19
N ARG A 142 7.28 -14.64 31.53
CA ARG A 142 6.30 -15.68 31.83
C ARG A 142 6.78 -17.06 31.45
N LEU A 143 7.45 -17.21 30.30
CA LEU A 143 7.99 -18.47 29.83
C LEU A 143 9.20 -18.90 30.68
N GLU A 144 10.08 -17.95 31.07
CA GLU A 144 11.23 -18.23 31.93
C GLU A 144 10.85 -18.73 33.35
N LYS A 145 9.70 -18.26 33.89
CA LYS A 145 9.19 -18.76 35.20
C LYS A 145 8.77 -20.21 35.20
N ASN A 146 8.46 -20.78 34.04
CA ASN A 146 7.91 -22.13 33.91
C ASN A 146 8.73 -22.97 32.90
N VAL A 147 10.04 -22.81 32.87
CA VAL A 147 10.92 -23.45 31.86
C VAL A 147 10.80 -24.97 31.85
N ASP A 148 10.65 -25.59 33.03
CA ASP A 148 10.61 -27.04 33.16
C ASP A 148 9.32 -27.68 32.59
N ASP A 149 8.22 -26.92 32.55
CA ASP A 149 6.90 -27.38 32.07
C ASP A 149 6.61 -26.99 30.61
N LEU A 150 7.60 -26.40 29.89
CA LEU A 150 7.40 -25.96 28.50
C LEU A 150 7.46 -27.13 27.53
N ASP A 151 6.46 -27.20 26.64
CA ASP A 151 6.53 -28.08 25.47
C ASP A 151 7.62 -27.60 24.48
N SER A 152 7.97 -28.43 23.51
CA SER A 152 9.02 -28.14 22.53
C SER A 152 8.77 -26.84 21.74
N GLN A 153 7.52 -26.52 21.40
CA GLN A 153 7.20 -25.29 20.67
C GLN A 153 7.35 -24.02 21.53
N ARG A 154 6.90 -24.07 22.78
CA ARG A 154 7.04 -22.94 23.71
C ARG A 154 8.49 -22.72 24.11
N ARG A 155 9.28 -23.80 24.25
CA ARG A 155 10.72 -23.72 24.49
C ARG A 155 11.44 -23.08 23.33
N ARG A 156 11.14 -23.50 22.12
CA ARG A 156 11.64 -22.90 20.88
C ARG A 156 11.27 -21.41 20.79
N ARG A 157 10.02 -21.06 21.19
CA ARG A 157 9.58 -19.66 21.30
C ARG A 157 10.38 -18.87 22.33
N LEU A 158 10.66 -19.43 23.51
CA LEU A 158 11.49 -18.80 24.53
C LEU A 158 12.89 -18.51 24.00
N ASN A 159 13.53 -19.49 23.34
CA ASN A 159 14.85 -19.33 22.74
C ASN A 159 14.86 -18.23 21.69
N ARG A 160 13.80 -18.14 20.85
CA ARG A 160 13.63 -17.03 19.92
C ARG A 160 13.59 -15.68 20.65
N LEU A 161 12.81 -15.55 21.74
CA LEU A 161 12.71 -14.30 22.49
C LEU A 161 14.05 -13.92 23.15
N ARG A 162 14.82 -14.89 23.62
CA ARG A 162 16.19 -14.71 24.14
C ARG A 162 17.13 -14.16 23.07
N ILE A 163 17.09 -14.72 21.85
CA ILE A 163 17.87 -14.20 20.71
C ILE A 163 17.41 -12.79 20.35
N LEU A 164 16.10 -12.52 20.25
CA LEU A 164 15.58 -11.19 19.97
C LEU A 164 16.06 -10.14 20.98
N SER A 165 16.15 -10.49 22.26
CA SER A 165 16.62 -9.59 23.32
C SER A 165 18.13 -9.24 23.19
N ALA A 166 18.93 -10.16 22.61
CA ALA A 166 20.35 -9.95 22.38
C ALA A 166 20.66 -8.99 21.20
N PHE A 167 19.71 -8.84 20.26
CA PHE A 167 19.90 -7.99 19.07
C PHE A 167 18.87 -6.87 18.98
N PRO A 168 18.96 -5.85 19.81
CA PRO A 168 18.02 -4.73 19.80
C PRO A 168 18.10 -3.96 18.48
N GLY A 169 16.94 -3.65 17.88
CA GLY A 169 16.85 -2.87 16.65
C GLY A 169 17.19 -3.63 15.36
N VAL A 170 17.37 -4.94 15.41
CA VAL A 170 17.67 -5.78 14.25
C VAL A 170 16.41 -6.42 13.68
N PHE A 171 15.50 -6.83 14.54
CA PHE A 171 14.30 -7.55 14.15
C PHE A 171 13.06 -6.67 14.18
N GLY A 172 12.19 -6.81 13.20
CA GLY A 172 10.87 -6.19 13.18
C GLY A 172 9.96 -6.67 14.31
N ALA A 173 8.99 -5.82 14.68
CA ALA A 173 7.94 -6.24 15.60
C ALA A 173 7.06 -7.29 14.91
N ARG A 174 7.09 -8.53 15.40
CA ARG A 174 6.29 -9.63 14.91
C ARG A 174 5.24 -10.05 15.93
N THR A 175 4.11 -10.50 15.40
CA THR A 175 3.06 -11.10 16.21
C THR A 175 3.57 -12.38 16.88
N PRO A 176 3.08 -12.70 18.08
CA PRO A 176 3.47 -13.93 18.78
C PRO A 176 3.03 -15.19 18.04
N THR A 177 2.01 -15.09 17.19
CA THR A 177 1.45 -16.19 16.40
C THR A 177 1.76 -16.05 14.92
N SER A 178 1.88 -17.17 14.23
CA SER A 178 2.00 -17.31 12.79
C SER A 178 0.97 -18.31 12.27
N LEU A 179 0.67 -18.22 10.98
CA LEU A 179 -0.27 -19.14 10.33
C LEU A 179 0.49 -20.13 9.47
N ARG A 180 0.22 -21.42 9.71
CA ARG A 180 0.71 -22.51 8.87
C ARG A 180 -0.38 -22.93 7.89
N PRO A 181 -0.16 -22.83 6.58
CA PRO A 181 -1.10 -23.38 5.60
C PRO A 181 -1.19 -24.90 5.73
N THR A 182 -2.39 -25.42 5.57
CA THR A 182 -2.64 -26.87 5.59
C THR A 182 -3.42 -27.27 4.35
N TYR A 183 -3.16 -28.47 3.86
CA TYR A 183 -3.93 -29.06 2.78
C TYR A 183 -4.24 -30.52 3.08
N ALA A 184 -5.52 -30.87 3.08
CA ALA A 184 -6.00 -32.22 3.44
C ALA A 184 -5.50 -32.73 4.80
N GLY A 185 -5.26 -31.82 5.76
CA GLY A 185 -4.74 -32.18 7.09
C GLY A 185 -3.22 -32.30 7.18
N VAL A 186 -2.51 -32.11 6.06
CA VAL A 186 -1.04 -32.09 6.04
C VAL A 186 -0.58 -30.64 6.17
N ASP A 187 0.29 -30.37 7.12
CA ASP A 187 0.88 -29.05 7.35
C ASP A 187 1.99 -28.78 6.33
N PHE A 188 2.01 -27.57 5.75
CA PHE A 188 3.13 -27.14 4.92
C PHE A 188 4.34 -26.80 5.80
N PRO A 189 5.58 -27.02 5.32
CA PRO A 189 6.80 -26.80 6.09
C PRO A 189 7.15 -25.32 6.31
N TYR A 190 6.26 -24.38 5.93
CA TYR A 190 6.50 -22.94 6.02
C TYR A 190 5.44 -22.28 6.90
N ASP A 191 5.90 -21.53 7.89
CA ASP A 191 5.05 -20.65 8.69
C ASP A 191 5.00 -19.26 8.04
N LEU A 192 3.78 -18.78 7.82
CA LEU A 192 3.56 -17.41 7.39
C LEU A 192 3.58 -16.51 8.63
N PRO A 193 4.51 -15.55 8.73
CA PRO A 193 4.62 -14.66 9.89
C PRO A 193 3.52 -13.58 9.84
N LEU A 194 2.27 -14.04 9.81
CA LEU A 194 1.07 -13.23 9.72
C LEU A 194 0.14 -13.61 10.84
N ASP A 195 -0.35 -12.60 11.54
CA ASP A 195 -1.45 -12.75 12.47
C ASP A 195 -2.76 -13.04 11.73
N ARG A 196 -3.70 -13.68 12.39
CA ARG A 196 -4.99 -14.07 11.83
C ARG A 196 -5.73 -12.87 11.23
N ASP A 197 -5.75 -11.75 11.94
CA ASP A 197 -6.47 -10.55 11.47
C ASP A 197 -5.84 -9.97 10.20
N ARG A 198 -4.52 -9.96 10.11
CA ARG A 198 -3.80 -9.58 8.88
C ARG A 198 -4.04 -10.57 7.75
N PHE A 199 -4.06 -11.86 8.04
CA PHE A 199 -4.37 -12.88 7.04
C PHE A 199 -5.78 -12.69 6.47
N VAL A 200 -6.79 -12.53 7.33
CA VAL A 200 -8.17 -12.24 6.91
C VAL A 200 -8.23 -10.96 6.07
N THR A 201 -7.49 -9.95 6.46
CA THR A 201 -7.39 -8.69 5.71
C THR A 201 -6.78 -8.90 4.32
N ILE A 202 -5.66 -9.63 4.22
CA ILE A 202 -5.00 -9.93 2.94
C ILE A 202 -5.92 -10.78 2.05
N VAL A 203 -6.56 -11.79 2.61
CA VAL A 203 -7.50 -12.64 1.87
C VAL A 203 -8.65 -11.81 1.32
N ASN A 204 -9.28 -10.96 2.13
CA ASN A 204 -10.44 -10.15 1.71
C ASN A 204 -10.06 -9.01 0.74
N GLN A 205 -8.87 -8.44 0.86
CA GLN A 205 -8.50 -7.23 0.12
C GLN A 205 -7.67 -7.50 -1.12
N LEU A 206 -6.91 -8.58 -1.15
CA LEU A 206 -6.01 -8.92 -2.26
C LEU A 206 -6.36 -10.25 -2.92
N VAL A 207 -6.43 -11.33 -2.16
CA VAL A 207 -6.55 -12.68 -2.71
C VAL A 207 -7.92 -12.91 -3.35
N LEU A 208 -8.99 -12.63 -2.61
CA LEU A 208 -10.37 -12.83 -3.09
C LEU A 208 -10.70 -11.95 -4.30
N PRO A 209 -10.48 -10.63 -4.28
CA PRO A 209 -10.76 -9.79 -5.44
C PRO A 209 -9.98 -10.25 -6.68
N THR A 210 -8.71 -10.62 -6.53
CA THR A 210 -7.88 -11.06 -7.65
C THR A 210 -8.38 -12.39 -8.23
N ILE A 211 -8.58 -13.41 -7.40
CA ILE A 211 -9.07 -14.73 -7.86
C ILE A 211 -10.44 -14.60 -8.51
N ILE A 212 -11.34 -13.85 -7.90
CA ILE A 212 -12.70 -13.70 -8.41
C ILE A 212 -12.72 -12.92 -9.71
N SER A 213 -11.94 -11.83 -9.83
CA SER A 213 -11.84 -11.07 -11.08
C SER A 213 -11.35 -11.96 -12.23
N TRP A 214 -10.37 -12.82 -11.99
CA TRP A 214 -9.91 -13.77 -13.00
C TRP A 214 -10.93 -14.87 -13.31
N LEU A 215 -11.49 -15.48 -12.29
CA LEU A 215 -12.37 -16.64 -12.43
C LEU A 215 -13.72 -16.25 -13.05
N LEU A 216 -14.34 -15.18 -12.52
CA LEU A 216 -15.63 -14.69 -13.01
C LEU A 216 -15.49 -13.83 -14.27
N GLY A 217 -14.44 -13.01 -14.35
CA GLY A 217 -14.22 -12.09 -15.47
C GLY A 217 -13.78 -12.77 -16.76
N PHE A 218 -13.00 -13.84 -16.70
CA PHE A 218 -12.50 -14.53 -17.89
C PHE A 218 -13.11 -15.90 -18.09
N VAL A 219 -12.92 -16.81 -17.14
CA VAL A 219 -13.24 -18.23 -17.34
C VAL A 219 -14.73 -18.42 -17.46
N LEU A 220 -15.50 -17.84 -16.57
CA LEU A 220 -16.94 -18.09 -16.50
C LEU A 220 -17.72 -17.36 -17.59
N ILE A 221 -17.28 -16.16 -17.96
CA ILE A 221 -17.87 -15.42 -19.08
C ILE A 221 -17.62 -16.15 -20.40
N PHE A 222 -16.37 -16.56 -20.64
CA PHE A 222 -16.03 -17.32 -21.85
C PHE A 222 -16.83 -18.61 -21.95
N LEU A 223 -16.90 -19.37 -20.86
CA LEU A 223 -17.68 -20.59 -20.79
C LEU A 223 -19.17 -20.31 -21.00
N GLY A 224 -19.68 -19.23 -20.38
CA GLY A 224 -21.08 -18.80 -20.57
C GLY A 224 -21.37 -18.46 -22.02
N ILE A 225 -20.49 -17.77 -22.74
CA ILE A 225 -20.63 -17.44 -24.16
C ILE A 225 -20.68 -18.72 -25.02
N VAL A 226 -19.72 -19.64 -24.79
CA VAL A 226 -19.67 -20.90 -25.56
C VAL A 226 -20.98 -21.71 -25.38
N VAL A 227 -21.51 -21.73 -24.16
CA VAL A 227 -22.76 -22.48 -23.87
C VAL A 227 -24.01 -21.78 -24.40
N THR A 228 -24.07 -20.46 -24.39
CA THR A 228 -25.29 -19.71 -24.78
C THR A 228 -25.29 -19.29 -26.23
N ALA A 229 -24.16 -19.29 -26.93
CA ALA A 229 -24.07 -18.93 -28.35
C ALA A 229 -25.00 -19.75 -29.28
N PRO A 230 -25.21 -21.08 -29.07
CA PRO A 230 -26.14 -21.87 -29.89
C PRO A 230 -27.62 -21.52 -29.71
N ILE A 231 -28.00 -20.83 -28.63
CA ILE A 231 -29.42 -20.59 -28.28
C ILE A 231 -30.19 -19.84 -29.40
N VAL A 232 -29.54 -18.77 -29.93
CA VAL A 232 -30.19 -17.94 -30.96
C VAL A 232 -30.09 -18.54 -32.36
N PRO A 233 -28.93 -18.99 -32.85
CA PRO A 233 -28.87 -19.70 -34.15
C PRO A 233 -29.73 -20.95 -34.20
N GLY A 234 -29.77 -21.75 -33.12
CA GLY A 234 -30.60 -22.93 -33.02
C GLY A 234 -32.10 -22.62 -33.08
N MET A 235 -32.55 -21.47 -32.55
CA MET A 235 -33.94 -21.00 -32.70
C MET A 235 -34.29 -20.64 -34.14
N LEU A 236 -33.32 -20.20 -34.94
CA LEU A 236 -33.53 -19.77 -36.33
C LEU A 236 -33.45 -20.91 -37.36
N GLN A 237 -33.21 -22.15 -36.92
CA GLN A 237 -33.24 -23.32 -37.83
C GLN A 237 -34.60 -23.55 -38.41
N PRO A 238 -34.70 -23.98 -39.70
CA PRO A 238 -35.97 -24.32 -40.35
C PRO A 238 -36.74 -25.35 -39.53
N GLY A 239 -38.00 -25.08 -39.25
CA GLY A 239 -38.89 -25.93 -38.45
C GLY A 239 -38.98 -25.56 -36.98
N SER A 240 -37.88 -25.16 -36.32
CA SER A 240 -37.92 -24.73 -34.92
C SER A 240 -38.64 -23.39 -34.74
N LEU A 241 -38.39 -22.44 -35.64
CA LEU A 241 -39.01 -21.12 -35.62
C LEU A 241 -40.52 -21.20 -35.88
N HIS A 242 -40.96 -22.02 -36.84
CA HIS A 242 -42.38 -22.23 -37.12
C HIS A 242 -43.12 -22.84 -35.93
N LEU A 243 -42.49 -23.76 -35.22
CA LEU A 243 -43.08 -24.42 -34.05
C LEU A 243 -43.16 -23.45 -32.84
N LEU A 244 -42.20 -22.52 -32.70
CA LEU A 244 -42.23 -21.49 -31.68
C LEU A 244 -43.25 -20.38 -31.97
N LEU A 245 -43.40 -19.98 -33.24
CA LEU A 245 -44.33 -18.93 -33.67
C LEU A 245 -45.78 -19.43 -33.80
N SER A 246 -46.03 -20.74 -33.79
CA SER A 246 -47.39 -21.29 -33.73
C SER A 246 -48.10 -21.02 -32.40
N LYS A 247 -47.36 -20.63 -31.37
CA LYS A 247 -47.89 -20.19 -30.08
C LYS A 247 -48.16 -18.67 -30.12
N PRO A 248 -49.19 -18.17 -29.39
CA PRO A 248 -49.53 -16.73 -29.36
C PRO A 248 -48.50 -15.93 -28.57
N ILE A 249 -47.25 -15.87 -29.07
CA ILE A 249 -46.13 -15.18 -28.46
C ILE A 249 -45.57 -14.16 -29.44
N SER A 250 -45.35 -12.92 -28.98
CA SER A 250 -44.74 -11.92 -29.85
C SER A 250 -43.28 -12.26 -30.14
N ARG A 251 -42.76 -11.92 -31.33
CA ARG A 251 -41.35 -12.12 -31.71
C ARG A 251 -40.42 -11.47 -30.72
N THR A 252 -40.73 -10.23 -30.27
CA THR A 252 -40.00 -9.51 -29.22
C THR A 252 -39.93 -10.29 -27.91
N GLY A 253 -41.09 -10.79 -27.45
CA GLY A 253 -41.14 -11.56 -26.20
C GLY A 253 -40.39 -12.89 -26.28
N LEU A 254 -40.36 -13.52 -27.46
CA LEU A 254 -39.58 -14.72 -27.68
C LEU A 254 -38.08 -14.47 -27.56
N LEU A 255 -37.54 -13.43 -28.21
CA LEU A 255 -36.12 -13.08 -28.15
C LEU A 255 -35.68 -12.70 -26.72
N LEU A 256 -36.49 -11.85 -26.05
CA LEU A 256 -36.19 -11.45 -24.66
C LEU A 256 -36.24 -12.64 -23.70
N SER A 257 -37.23 -13.56 -23.87
CA SER A 257 -37.31 -14.76 -23.03
C SER A 257 -36.08 -15.66 -23.22
N LYS A 258 -35.56 -15.79 -24.45
CA LYS A 258 -34.36 -16.56 -24.75
C LYS A 258 -33.10 -15.87 -24.16
N PHE A 259 -33.02 -14.54 -24.22
CA PHE A 259 -31.96 -13.77 -23.60
C PHE A 259 -31.96 -13.96 -22.07
N VAL A 260 -33.10 -13.79 -21.42
CA VAL A 260 -33.22 -14.02 -19.97
C VAL A 260 -32.89 -15.49 -19.62
N GLY A 261 -33.29 -16.43 -20.43
CA GLY A 261 -32.96 -17.86 -20.25
C GLY A 261 -31.45 -18.14 -20.27
N GLY A 262 -30.70 -17.49 -21.18
CA GLY A 262 -29.25 -17.58 -21.21
C GLY A 262 -28.60 -16.95 -20.00
N CYS A 263 -29.11 -15.80 -19.55
CA CYS A 263 -28.63 -15.17 -18.31
C CYS A 263 -28.91 -16.03 -17.06
N ALA A 264 -30.10 -16.69 -17.00
CA ALA A 264 -30.44 -17.58 -15.90
C ALA A 264 -29.52 -18.81 -15.81
N PHE A 265 -29.03 -19.29 -16.95
CA PHE A 265 -28.05 -20.36 -17.02
C PHE A 265 -26.72 -19.95 -16.33
N VAL A 266 -26.19 -18.79 -16.69
CA VAL A 266 -24.95 -18.28 -16.08
C VAL A 266 -25.17 -17.94 -14.62
N LEU A 267 -26.34 -17.41 -14.26
CA LEU A 267 -26.73 -17.20 -12.86
C LEU A 267 -26.56 -18.47 -12.03
N LEU A 268 -27.02 -19.63 -12.56
CA LEU A 268 -26.87 -20.91 -11.85
C LEU A 268 -25.41 -21.27 -11.62
N CYS A 269 -24.58 -21.20 -12.66
CA CYS A 269 -23.14 -21.53 -12.56
C CYS A 269 -22.39 -20.58 -11.60
N VAL A 270 -22.65 -19.28 -11.69
CA VAL A 270 -22.04 -18.26 -10.80
C VAL A 270 -22.48 -18.47 -9.36
N THR A 271 -23.78 -18.71 -9.14
CA THR A 271 -24.31 -18.93 -7.78
C THR A 271 -23.67 -20.16 -7.13
N GLN A 272 -23.56 -21.26 -7.87
CA GLN A 272 -22.90 -22.47 -7.40
C GLN A 272 -21.44 -22.21 -7.01
N LEU A 273 -20.69 -21.49 -7.85
CA LEU A 273 -19.29 -21.16 -7.59
C LEU A 273 -19.12 -20.24 -6.37
N VAL A 274 -19.87 -19.14 -6.36
CA VAL A 274 -19.73 -18.10 -5.30
C VAL A 274 -20.18 -18.64 -3.94
N ILE A 275 -21.31 -19.37 -3.89
CA ILE A 275 -21.76 -19.97 -2.63
C ILE A 275 -20.78 -21.05 -2.18
N GLY A 276 -20.26 -21.88 -3.09
CA GLY A 276 -19.25 -22.89 -2.76
C GLY A 276 -17.99 -22.26 -2.19
N LEU A 277 -17.46 -21.21 -2.80
CA LEU A 277 -16.31 -20.44 -2.29
C LEU A 277 -16.61 -19.80 -0.93
N TYR A 278 -17.78 -19.17 -0.77
CA TYR A 278 -18.19 -18.57 0.49
C TYR A 278 -18.19 -19.58 1.65
N LEU A 279 -18.73 -20.79 1.41
CA LEU A 279 -18.76 -21.85 2.40
C LEU A 279 -17.35 -22.41 2.70
N ILE A 280 -16.51 -22.59 1.67
CA ILE A 280 -15.14 -23.07 1.87
C ILE A 280 -14.34 -22.06 2.69
N LEU A 281 -14.39 -20.78 2.34
CA LEU A 281 -13.69 -19.70 3.05
C LEU A 281 -14.17 -19.59 4.50
N GLY A 282 -15.50 -19.63 4.72
CA GLY A 282 -16.05 -19.56 6.07
C GLY A 282 -15.70 -20.77 6.93
N LEU A 283 -15.86 -21.99 6.40
CA LEU A 283 -15.70 -23.23 7.19
C LEU A 283 -14.23 -23.65 7.36
N ARG A 284 -13.35 -23.30 6.43
CA ARG A 284 -11.97 -23.78 6.41
C ARG A 284 -10.95 -22.74 6.82
N LEU A 285 -11.19 -21.47 6.48
CA LEU A 285 -10.30 -20.36 6.78
C LEU A 285 -10.90 -19.41 7.82
N ASP A 286 -12.16 -19.66 8.23
CA ASP A 286 -12.95 -18.80 9.13
C ASP A 286 -13.03 -17.34 8.64
N VAL A 287 -13.12 -17.18 7.31
CA VAL A 287 -13.26 -15.86 6.65
C VAL A 287 -14.69 -15.75 6.13
N TRP A 288 -15.56 -15.12 6.89
CA TRP A 288 -16.97 -14.90 6.53
C TRP A 288 -17.16 -13.51 5.92
N ASN A 289 -17.19 -13.45 4.58
CA ASN A 289 -17.40 -12.19 3.85
C ASN A 289 -18.71 -12.22 3.05
N PRO A 290 -19.85 -11.73 3.59
CA PRO A 290 -21.12 -11.75 2.90
C PRO A 290 -21.15 -10.87 1.65
N ARG A 291 -20.24 -9.90 1.54
CA ARG A 291 -20.09 -9.05 0.36
C ARG A 291 -19.73 -9.85 -0.90
N LEU A 292 -19.15 -11.02 -0.75
CA LEU A 292 -18.85 -11.95 -1.82
C LEU A 292 -20.13 -12.32 -2.63
N LEU A 293 -21.30 -12.35 -2.00
CA LEU A 293 -22.55 -12.66 -2.67
C LEU A 293 -22.97 -11.61 -3.72
N TRP A 294 -22.49 -10.36 -3.59
CA TRP A 294 -22.72 -9.33 -4.61
C TRP A 294 -22.04 -9.62 -5.95
N CYS A 295 -21.06 -10.53 -5.96
CA CYS A 295 -20.45 -11.01 -7.21
C CYS A 295 -21.46 -11.74 -8.12
N ILE A 296 -22.52 -12.33 -7.56
CA ILE A 296 -23.51 -13.07 -8.33
C ILE A 296 -24.23 -12.14 -9.32
N PRO A 297 -24.98 -11.11 -8.89
CA PRO A 297 -25.66 -10.21 -9.82
C PRO A 297 -24.68 -9.42 -10.71
N ALA A 298 -23.53 -9.02 -10.18
CA ALA A 298 -22.53 -8.27 -10.94
C ALA A 298 -21.92 -9.09 -12.09
N SER A 299 -21.64 -10.37 -11.87
CA SER A 299 -21.10 -11.25 -12.92
C SER A 299 -22.15 -11.58 -13.99
N VAL A 300 -23.40 -11.76 -13.61
CA VAL A 300 -24.50 -11.95 -14.59
C VAL A 300 -24.70 -10.70 -15.42
N PHE A 301 -24.61 -9.52 -14.81
CA PHE A 301 -24.66 -8.24 -15.52
C PHE A 301 -23.49 -8.10 -16.51
N LEU A 302 -22.27 -8.39 -16.09
CA LEU A 302 -21.09 -8.38 -16.96
C LEU A 302 -21.25 -9.39 -18.12
N PHE A 303 -21.71 -10.60 -17.85
CA PHE A 303 -22.01 -11.60 -18.88
C PHE A 303 -23.04 -11.09 -19.89
N SER A 304 -24.09 -10.40 -19.43
CA SER A 304 -25.17 -9.92 -20.30
C SER A 304 -24.70 -8.91 -21.36
N VAL A 305 -23.60 -8.18 -21.11
CA VAL A 305 -22.96 -7.29 -22.11
C VAL A 305 -22.46 -8.12 -23.30
N PHE A 306 -21.68 -9.15 -23.03
CA PHE A 306 -21.11 -10.02 -24.07
C PHE A 306 -22.19 -10.86 -24.73
N TYR A 307 -23.17 -11.32 -23.97
CA TYR A 307 -24.25 -12.12 -24.48
C TYR A 307 -25.19 -11.33 -25.45
N ALA A 308 -25.40 -10.03 -25.18
CA ALA A 308 -26.11 -9.15 -26.10
C ALA A 308 -25.42 -9.08 -27.48
N VAL A 309 -24.10 -9.04 -27.52
CA VAL A 309 -23.29 -9.09 -28.76
C VAL A 309 -23.41 -10.47 -29.43
N SER A 310 -23.33 -11.54 -28.64
CA SER A 310 -23.52 -12.92 -29.15
C SER A 310 -24.89 -13.12 -29.81
N VAL A 311 -25.95 -12.56 -29.20
CA VAL A 311 -27.29 -12.56 -29.75
C VAL A 311 -27.35 -11.80 -31.08
N ALA A 312 -26.74 -10.61 -31.15
CA ALA A 312 -26.68 -9.83 -32.38
C ALA A 312 -26.00 -10.62 -33.52
N ALA A 313 -24.83 -11.17 -33.22
CA ALA A 313 -24.07 -11.97 -34.17
C ALA A 313 -24.85 -13.22 -34.62
N GLY A 314 -25.52 -13.90 -33.68
CA GLY A 314 -26.37 -15.06 -33.97
C GLY A 314 -27.55 -14.74 -34.87
N LEU A 315 -28.21 -13.58 -34.71
CA LEU A 315 -29.27 -13.09 -35.55
C LEU A 315 -28.79 -12.70 -36.96
N LEU A 316 -27.62 -12.08 -37.05
CA LEU A 316 -27.07 -11.60 -38.33
C LEU A 316 -26.56 -12.76 -39.19
N PHE A 317 -25.77 -13.66 -38.62
CA PHE A 317 -25.00 -14.67 -39.35
C PHE A 317 -25.58 -16.09 -39.26
N ARG A 318 -26.52 -16.35 -38.37
CA ARG A 318 -27.17 -17.67 -38.16
C ARG A 318 -26.17 -18.81 -37.89
N SER A 319 -24.98 -18.50 -37.42
CA SER A 319 -23.89 -19.45 -37.18
C SER A 319 -23.42 -19.33 -35.71
N GLU A 320 -23.37 -20.49 -35.05
CA GLU A 320 -22.88 -20.59 -33.66
C GLU A 320 -21.41 -20.19 -33.53
N VAL A 321 -20.59 -20.71 -34.47
CA VAL A 321 -19.13 -20.46 -34.46
C VAL A 321 -18.85 -18.99 -34.69
N LEU A 322 -19.55 -18.36 -35.65
CA LEU A 322 -19.35 -16.95 -35.96
C LEU A 322 -19.84 -16.04 -34.81
N SER A 323 -20.93 -16.46 -34.11
CA SER A 323 -21.40 -15.75 -32.90
C SER A 323 -20.35 -15.77 -31.79
N ILE A 324 -19.75 -16.93 -31.52
CA ILE A 324 -18.64 -17.03 -30.54
C ILE A 324 -17.46 -16.17 -30.99
N GLY A 325 -17.03 -16.30 -32.26
CA GLY A 325 -15.89 -15.56 -32.79
C GLY A 325 -16.03 -14.04 -32.68
N ILE A 326 -17.18 -13.50 -33.08
CA ILE A 326 -17.47 -12.05 -33.00
C ILE A 326 -17.49 -11.58 -31.55
N THR A 327 -18.11 -12.39 -30.66
CA THR A 327 -18.15 -12.03 -29.23
C THR A 327 -16.76 -12.05 -28.61
N CYS A 328 -15.90 -13.00 -28.96
CA CYS A 328 -14.51 -13.06 -28.53
C CYS A 328 -13.70 -11.87 -29.08
N CYS A 329 -13.88 -11.52 -30.36
CA CYS A 329 -13.25 -10.33 -30.94
C CYS A 329 -13.70 -9.04 -30.22
N PHE A 330 -14.98 -8.92 -29.92
CA PHE A 330 -15.51 -7.81 -29.14
C PHE A 330 -14.90 -7.78 -27.72
N GLY A 331 -14.79 -8.93 -27.07
CA GLY A 331 -14.10 -9.04 -25.77
C GLY A 331 -12.64 -8.63 -25.85
N ALA A 332 -11.93 -9.01 -26.91
CA ALA A 332 -10.56 -8.58 -27.15
C ALA A 332 -10.46 -7.05 -27.34
N VAL A 333 -11.40 -6.45 -28.08
CA VAL A 333 -11.47 -4.97 -28.23
C VAL A 333 -11.70 -4.29 -26.88
N CYS A 334 -12.64 -4.79 -26.06
CA CYS A 334 -12.86 -4.26 -24.70
C CYS A 334 -11.63 -4.37 -23.84
N LEU A 335 -10.93 -5.52 -23.87
CA LEU A 335 -9.70 -5.74 -23.12
C LEU A 335 -8.57 -4.82 -23.58
N VAL A 336 -8.33 -4.71 -24.89
CA VAL A 336 -7.31 -3.85 -25.46
C VAL A 336 -7.59 -2.38 -25.12
N THR A 337 -8.85 -1.93 -25.26
CA THR A 337 -9.26 -0.58 -24.89
C THR A 337 -9.04 -0.32 -23.39
N GLY A 338 -9.37 -1.28 -22.54
CA GLY A 338 -9.11 -1.21 -21.10
C GLY A 338 -7.62 -1.12 -20.76
N VAL A 339 -6.80 -1.99 -21.37
CA VAL A 339 -5.33 -2.00 -21.18
C VAL A 339 -4.71 -0.69 -21.67
N ILE A 340 -5.03 -0.26 -22.90
CA ILE A 340 -4.53 1.00 -23.44
C ILE A 340 -5.00 2.16 -22.56
N GLY A 341 -6.25 2.15 -22.13
CA GLY A 341 -6.79 3.13 -21.21
C GLY A 341 -6.01 3.17 -19.90
N GLY A 342 -5.74 2.02 -19.29
CA GLY A 342 -4.92 1.92 -18.08
C GLY A 342 -3.48 2.40 -18.30
N VAL A 343 -2.90 2.14 -19.47
CA VAL A 343 -1.59 2.69 -19.86
C VAL A 343 -1.64 4.22 -19.93
N PHE A 344 -2.65 4.80 -20.58
CA PHE A 344 -2.78 6.26 -20.64
C PHE A 344 -3.02 6.87 -19.24
N ASP A 345 -3.86 6.26 -18.41
CA ASP A 345 -4.13 6.74 -17.05
C ASP A 345 -2.88 6.67 -16.16
N ASN A 346 -2.07 5.62 -16.29
CA ASN A 346 -0.89 5.42 -15.44
C ASN A 346 0.38 6.07 -15.99
N PHE A 347 0.58 6.04 -17.31
CA PHE A 347 1.85 6.47 -17.92
C PHE A 347 1.78 7.84 -18.62
N VAL A 348 0.60 8.34 -18.98
CA VAL A 348 0.44 9.65 -19.60
C VAL A 348 -0.13 10.66 -18.62
N THR A 349 -1.31 10.37 -18.06
CA THR A 349 -1.98 11.30 -17.15
C THR A 349 -1.46 11.16 -15.72
N GLY A 350 -1.21 9.92 -15.29
CA GLY A 350 -0.78 9.60 -13.92
C GLY A 350 0.65 10.02 -13.61
N ARG A 351 1.56 9.96 -14.60
CA ARG A 351 2.99 10.31 -14.40
C ARG A 351 3.21 11.74 -13.96
N ASP A 352 2.44 12.64 -14.51
CA ASP A 352 2.64 14.08 -14.32
C ASP A 352 1.82 14.63 -13.14
N VAL A 353 1.06 13.79 -12.41
CA VAL A 353 0.28 14.25 -11.25
C VAL A 353 1.22 14.73 -10.17
N LEU A 354 1.03 15.96 -9.74
CA LEU A 354 1.74 16.54 -8.62
C LEU A 354 1.16 15.98 -7.32
N VAL A 355 2.00 15.32 -6.51
CA VAL A 355 1.59 14.69 -5.23
C VAL A 355 2.06 15.49 -4.03
N SER A 356 3.01 16.41 -4.21
CA SER A 356 3.44 17.39 -3.22
C SER A 356 3.82 18.67 -3.95
N VAL A 357 3.53 19.81 -3.35
CA VAL A 357 3.89 21.15 -3.87
C VAL A 357 4.47 21.95 -2.72
N VAL A 358 5.53 22.67 -2.96
CA VAL A 358 6.14 23.62 -2.02
C VAL A 358 6.53 24.90 -2.77
N GLN A 359 6.67 26.00 -2.03
CA GLN A 359 7.18 27.25 -2.54
C GLN A 359 8.51 27.56 -1.86
N VAL A 360 9.53 27.97 -2.63
CA VAL A 360 10.88 28.27 -2.17
C VAL A 360 11.33 29.58 -2.83
N ASP A 361 11.45 30.65 -2.06
CA ASP A 361 11.80 32.02 -2.52
C ASP A 361 11.00 32.42 -3.79
N GLY A 362 9.69 32.20 -3.73
CA GLY A 362 8.78 32.54 -4.83
C GLY A 362 8.69 31.47 -5.94
N HIS A 363 9.64 30.55 -6.06
CA HIS A 363 9.63 29.47 -7.05
C HIS A 363 8.73 28.33 -6.61
N LEU A 364 7.91 27.81 -7.53
CA LEU A 364 7.07 26.64 -7.27
C LEU A 364 7.83 25.36 -7.62
N VAL A 365 7.93 24.49 -6.64
CA VAL A 365 8.55 23.16 -6.76
C VAL A 365 7.52 22.10 -6.41
N ALA A 366 7.54 21.00 -7.11
CA ALA A 366 6.60 19.92 -6.89
C ALA A 366 7.27 18.55 -7.04
N ARG A 367 6.72 17.55 -6.36
CA ARG A 367 7.06 16.15 -6.61
C ARG A 367 5.96 15.50 -7.46
N ARG A 368 6.37 14.88 -8.56
CA ARG A 368 5.47 14.09 -9.41
C ARG A 368 5.20 12.71 -8.80
N SER A 369 4.13 12.08 -9.22
CA SER A 369 3.79 10.69 -8.83
C SER A 369 4.84 9.67 -9.29
N THR A 370 5.68 10.01 -10.27
CA THR A 370 6.85 9.23 -10.69
C THR A 370 8.00 9.26 -9.69
N GLY A 371 7.94 10.17 -8.70
CA GLY A 371 9.03 10.39 -7.75
C GLY A 371 10.04 11.43 -8.20
N THR A 372 9.87 12.09 -9.36
CA THR A 372 10.75 13.18 -9.79
C THR A 372 10.39 14.48 -9.10
N ILE A 373 11.39 15.29 -8.77
CA ILE A 373 11.22 16.67 -8.29
C ILE A 373 11.32 17.61 -9.48
N VAL A 374 10.38 18.53 -9.59
CA VAL A 374 10.28 19.47 -10.70
C VAL A 374 10.10 20.88 -10.19
N ALA A 375 10.71 21.86 -10.85
CA ALA A 375 10.45 23.27 -10.65
C ALA A 375 9.69 23.84 -11.84
N PHE A 376 8.84 24.82 -11.60
CA PHE A 376 8.14 25.50 -12.67
C PHE A 376 8.99 26.62 -13.24
N ASP A 377 9.34 26.50 -14.51
CA ASP A 377 9.97 27.56 -15.28
C ASP A 377 8.88 28.50 -15.85
N ALA A 378 8.82 29.71 -15.34
CA ALA A 378 7.82 30.71 -15.74
C ALA A 378 8.05 31.24 -17.16
N GLU A 379 9.29 31.24 -17.69
CA GLU A 379 9.62 31.69 -19.04
C GLU A 379 9.25 30.63 -20.09
N ALA A 380 9.59 29.35 -19.82
CA ALA A 380 9.24 28.25 -20.71
C ALA A 380 7.75 27.83 -20.56
N GLY A 381 7.12 28.12 -19.43
CA GLY A 381 5.75 27.67 -19.11
C GLY A 381 5.64 26.18 -18.89
N GLU A 382 6.72 25.54 -18.46
CA GLU A 382 6.82 24.08 -18.29
C GLU A 382 7.45 23.70 -16.94
N TRP A 383 7.17 22.46 -16.51
CA TRP A 383 7.83 21.86 -15.36
C TRP A 383 9.14 21.20 -15.77
N VAL A 384 10.25 21.66 -15.20
CA VAL A 384 11.60 21.16 -15.47
C VAL A 384 12.04 20.20 -14.34
N ASP A 385 12.58 19.05 -14.71
CA ASP A 385 13.10 18.08 -13.74
C ASP A 385 14.37 18.63 -13.08
N LEU A 386 14.43 18.63 -11.75
CA LEU A 386 15.58 19.09 -10.96
C LEU A 386 16.60 18.00 -10.66
N ILE A 387 16.23 16.76 -10.80
CA ILE A 387 17.09 15.61 -10.55
C ILE A 387 17.22 14.81 -11.84
N ASP A 388 18.42 14.79 -12.39
CA ASP A 388 18.76 13.92 -13.50
C ASP A 388 18.91 12.47 -13.03
N ASP A 389 18.62 11.50 -13.89
CA ASP A 389 18.82 10.04 -13.63
C ASP A 389 18.04 9.43 -12.44
N VAL A 390 16.81 9.87 -12.20
CA VAL A 390 15.91 9.12 -11.30
C VAL A 390 15.47 7.82 -11.98
N ARG A 391 15.95 6.69 -11.47
CA ARG A 391 15.59 5.37 -11.98
C ARG A 391 14.20 4.96 -11.48
N ARG A 392 13.56 4.03 -12.19
CA ARG A 392 12.25 3.50 -11.82
C ARG A 392 12.18 2.85 -10.43
N ASP A 393 13.32 2.38 -9.96
CA ASP A 393 13.47 1.73 -8.65
C ASP A 393 13.93 2.68 -7.55
N ASP A 394 14.17 3.97 -7.86
CA ASP A 394 14.55 4.99 -6.89
C ASP A 394 13.30 5.59 -6.24
N ARG A 395 13.43 5.97 -4.98
CA ARG A 395 12.37 6.65 -4.23
C ARG A 395 12.85 8.03 -3.82
N VAL A 396 12.12 9.06 -4.22
CA VAL A 396 12.37 10.44 -3.79
C VAL A 396 11.32 10.84 -2.77
N PHE A 397 11.76 11.40 -1.65
CA PHE A 397 10.89 11.80 -0.54
C PHE A 397 10.24 13.15 -0.82
N ASP A 398 9.22 13.50 -0.03
CA ASP A 398 8.59 14.80 -0.12
C ASP A 398 9.61 15.89 0.22
N PRO A 399 9.63 17.00 -0.55
CA PRO A 399 10.54 18.11 -0.29
C PRO A 399 10.12 18.84 1.00
N VAL A 400 11.12 19.23 1.77
CA VAL A 400 10.95 20.02 2.99
C VAL A 400 11.69 21.34 2.80
N VAL A 401 11.05 22.47 3.10
CA VAL A 401 11.63 23.80 2.95
C VAL A 401 12.21 24.27 4.29
N ILE A 402 13.43 24.76 4.26
CA ILE A 402 14.11 25.37 5.40
C ILE A 402 14.44 26.82 5.10
N ARG A 403 14.40 27.66 6.12
CA ARG A 403 14.84 29.05 6.04
C ARG A 403 16.19 29.19 6.72
N THR A 404 17.15 29.71 5.99
CA THR A 404 18.50 29.98 6.50
C THR A 404 18.79 31.48 6.41
N GLU A 405 19.87 31.95 7.05
CA GLU A 405 20.29 33.35 6.94
C GLU A 405 20.61 33.78 5.49
N GLY A 406 20.93 32.82 4.60
CA GLY A 406 21.24 33.06 3.19
C GLY A 406 20.06 32.87 2.23
N GLY A 407 18.82 32.74 2.72
CA GLY A 407 17.62 32.47 1.90
C GLY A 407 16.97 31.12 2.20
N SER A 408 15.89 30.81 1.50
CA SER A 408 15.22 29.53 1.66
C SER A 408 15.95 28.44 0.86
N ARG A 409 16.06 27.25 1.41
CA ARG A 409 16.58 26.05 0.73
C ARG A 409 15.58 24.92 0.82
N MET A 410 15.63 24.02 -0.13
CA MET A 410 14.80 22.82 -0.12
C MET A 410 15.66 21.60 0.11
N LEU A 411 15.19 20.73 0.98
CA LEU A 411 15.80 19.43 1.25
C LEU A 411 14.91 18.32 0.74
N THR A 412 15.48 17.30 0.13
CA THR A 412 14.81 16.02 -0.10
C THR A 412 15.80 14.88 -0.01
N ALA A 413 15.32 13.67 0.09
CA ALA A 413 16.18 12.50 0.08
C ALA A 413 15.86 11.62 -1.13
N ILE A 414 16.91 11.00 -1.67
CA ILE A 414 16.79 9.99 -2.71
C ILE A 414 17.30 8.65 -2.18
N SER A 415 16.42 7.65 -2.19
CA SER A 415 16.76 6.27 -1.88
C SER A 415 16.97 5.52 -3.18
N ARG A 416 18.23 5.22 -3.51
CA ARG A 416 18.60 4.53 -4.74
C ARG A 416 18.39 3.03 -4.60
N GLY A 417 17.72 2.41 -5.59
CA GLY A 417 17.40 0.98 -5.56
C GLY A 417 16.40 0.61 -4.45
N ALA A 418 15.34 1.37 -4.27
CA ALA A 418 14.39 1.26 -3.15
C ALA A 418 13.80 -0.14 -2.95
N ARG A 419 13.69 -0.97 -4.00
CA ARG A 419 13.27 -2.37 -3.87
C ARG A 419 14.22 -3.19 -3.00
N PHE A 420 15.51 -2.85 -2.98
CA PHE A 420 16.51 -3.48 -2.14
C PHE A 420 16.66 -2.77 -0.79
N ASN A 421 16.23 -1.51 -0.69
CA ASN A 421 16.29 -0.70 0.53
C ASN A 421 15.31 -1.16 1.63
N ALA A 422 14.21 -1.81 1.28
CA ALA A 422 13.34 -2.47 2.25
C ALA A 422 14.09 -3.51 3.11
N TYR A 423 15.25 -3.94 2.61
CA TYR A 423 16.16 -4.88 3.27
C TYR A 423 17.47 -4.22 3.78
N GLY A 424 17.55 -2.88 3.79
CA GLY A 424 18.72 -2.15 4.29
C GLY A 424 19.96 -2.15 3.35
N MET A 425 19.78 -2.40 2.05
CA MET A 425 20.89 -2.52 1.09
C MET A 425 21.13 -1.31 0.19
N GLY A 426 20.31 -0.26 0.28
CA GLY A 426 20.47 0.94 -0.54
C GLY A 426 20.96 2.14 0.27
N SER A 427 21.71 3.03 -0.37
CA SER A 427 22.04 4.33 0.21
C SER A 427 20.84 5.27 0.11
N VAL A 428 20.63 6.07 1.12
CA VAL A 428 19.69 7.19 1.10
C VAL A 428 20.53 8.45 1.19
N ASP A 429 20.53 9.22 0.11
CA ASP A 429 21.34 10.42 0.02
C ASP A 429 20.45 11.66 0.22
N LEU A 430 20.89 12.60 1.07
CA LEU A 430 20.24 13.89 1.22
C LEU A 430 20.68 14.81 0.08
N LEU A 431 19.72 15.46 -0.55
CA LEU A 431 19.94 16.47 -1.58
C LEU A 431 19.50 17.82 -1.06
N VAL A 432 20.37 18.82 -1.20
CA VAL A 432 20.09 20.22 -0.91
C VAL A 432 19.94 20.98 -2.21
N PHE A 433 18.83 21.70 -2.33
CA PHE A 433 18.49 22.51 -3.49
C PHE A 433 18.55 23.98 -3.09
N THR A 434 19.34 24.74 -3.82
CA THR A 434 19.40 26.20 -3.69
C THR A 434 18.66 26.81 -4.89
N PRO A 435 17.66 27.68 -4.66
CA PRO A 435 16.93 28.32 -5.75
C PRO A 435 17.85 29.23 -6.56
N PRO A 436 17.55 29.43 -7.87
CA PRO A 436 18.32 30.33 -8.71
C PRO A 436 18.25 31.77 -8.22
N GLY A 437 19.39 32.47 -8.17
CA GLY A 437 19.45 33.90 -7.88
C GLY A 437 18.93 34.78 -9.03
N ASP A 438 18.81 36.07 -8.79
CA ASP A 438 18.35 37.02 -9.80
C ASP A 438 19.13 36.92 -11.13
N GLY A 439 18.41 36.51 -12.19
CA GLY A 439 18.97 36.34 -13.53
C GLY A 439 19.61 34.99 -13.84
N GLN A 440 19.46 34.00 -12.96
CA GLN A 440 19.80 32.59 -13.17
C GLN A 440 18.52 31.77 -13.35
N THR A 441 18.60 30.71 -14.14
CA THR A 441 17.48 29.76 -14.35
C THR A 441 17.74 28.41 -13.69
N ASP A 442 18.98 28.09 -13.40
CA ASP A 442 19.39 26.77 -12.99
C ASP A 442 19.44 26.66 -11.46
N TRP A 443 18.85 25.61 -10.93
CA TRP A 443 18.93 25.23 -9.53
C TRP A 443 20.28 24.57 -9.23
N ASP A 444 20.91 24.98 -8.12
CA ASP A 444 22.07 24.25 -7.61
C ASP A 444 21.62 23.07 -6.74
N VAL A 445 22.01 21.85 -7.14
CA VAL A 445 21.61 20.60 -6.48
C VAL A 445 22.86 19.89 -6.00
N GLN A 446 23.01 19.76 -4.69
CA GLN A 446 24.18 19.12 -4.09
C GLN A 446 23.80 17.94 -3.21
N PRO A 447 24.38 16.75 -3.40
CA PRO A 447 24.31 15.68 -2.42
C PRO A 447 25.20 16.03 -1.24
N THR A 448 24.65 15.99 -0.02
CA THR A 448 25.39 16.39 1.18
C THR A 448 25.72 15.22 2.09
N VAL A 449 24.76 14.64 2.74
CA VAL A 449 24.96 13.65 3.81
C VAL A 449 24.21 12.36 3.48
N ARG A 450 24.70 11.23 3.94
CA ARG A 450 23.97 9.97 3.90
C ARG A 450 23.06 9.84 5.11
N LEU A 451 21.81 9.50 4.83
CA LEU A 451 20.79 9.24 5.84
C LEU A 451 20.90 7.81 6.37
N PRO A 452 20.38 7.55 7.58
CA PRO A 452 20.28 6.19 8.11
C PRO A 452 19.64 5.24 7.13
N ALA A 453 20.13 4.00 7.07
CA ALA A 453 19.57 2.97 6.21
C ALA A 453 18.07 2.75 6.50
N ALA A 454 17.30 2.45 5.45
CA ALA A 454 15.84 2.28 5.53
C ALA A 454 15.09 3.52 6.06
N THR A 455 15.61 4.73 5.81
CA THR A 455 14.88 5.98 6.04
C THR A 455 13.60 5.97 5.20
N THR A 456 12.48 6.33 5.81
CA THR A 456 11.15 6.34 5.20
C THR A 456 10.55 7.74 5.09
N GLY A 457 11.10 8.73 5.78
CA GLY A 457 10.64 10.12 5.74
C GLY A 457 11.64 11.06 6.37
N LEU A 458 11.48 12.34 6.05
CA LEU A 458 12.24 13.47 6.61
C LEU A 458 11.26 14.48 7.18
N GLU A 459 11.64 15.14 8.25
CA GLU A 459 10.90 16.24 8.85
C GLU A 459 11.89 17.25 9.44
N VAL A 460 11.51 18.50 9.49
CA VAL A 460 12.29 19.56 10.13
C VAL A 460 11.57 20.01 11.39
N VAL A 461 12.28 19.99 12.51
CA VAL A 461 11.75 20.41 13.81
C VAL A 461 12.75 21.38 14.43
N ASP A 462 12.36 22.63 14.52
CA ASP A 462 13.23 23.75 14.92
C ASP A 462 14.52 23.81 14.07
N ASP A 463 15.66 23.54 14.67
CA ASP A 463 16.99 23.52 14.06
C ASP A 463 17.50 22.11 13.71
N LEU A 464 16.63 21.09 13.85
CA LEU A 464 17.01 19.70 13.63
C LEU A 464 16.35 19.13 12.37
N LEU A 465 17.14 18.44 11.56
CA LEU A 465 16.67 17.53 10.54
C LEU A 465 16.45 16.15 11.17
N VAL A 466 15.20 15.67 11.13
CA VAL A 466 14.79 14.39 11.71
C VAL A 466 14.56 13.38 10.60
N ALA A 467 15.31 12.28 10.64
CA ALA A 467 15.16 11.13 9.75
C ALA A 467 14.35 10.03 10.43
N ILE A 468 13.31 9.56 9.74
CA ILE A 468 12.44 8.47 10.18
C ILE A 468 12.91 7.19 9.51
N HIS A 469 13.35 6.21 10.28
CA HIS A 469 13.85 4.95 9.72
C HIS A 469 13.27 3.72 10.44
N SER A 470 13.56 2.52 9.96
CA SER A 470 12.96 1.28 10.47
C SER A 470 13.21 1.03 11.96
N VAL A 471 14.33 1.54 12.48
CA VAL A 471 14.74 1.33 13.87
C VAL A 471 14.23 2.43 14.82
N GLY A 472 13.88 3.62 14.32
CA GLY A 472 13.41 4.73 15.13
C GLY A 472 13.55 6.08 14.46
N LEU A 473 13.91 7.08 15.24
CA LEU A 473 14.20 8.44 14.81
C LEU A 473 15.66 8.78 15.09
N SER A 474 16.28 9.44 14.14
CA SER A 474 17.60 10.05 14.31
C SER A 474 17.57 11.49 13.83
N SER A 475 18.33 12.36 14.47
CA SER A 475 18.40 13.77 14.11
C SER A 475 19.84 14.23 13.94
N MET A 476 19.99 15.30 13.17
CA MET A 476 21.21 16.10 13.07
C MET A 476 20.85 17.58 12.96
N PRO A 477 21.75 18.49 13.36
CA PRO A 477 21.57 19.92 13.13
C PRO A 477 21.41 20.21 11.63
N ILE A 478 20.53 21.15 11.28
CA ILE A 478 20.32 21.55 9.88
C ILE A 478 21.59 22.15 9.28
N GLU A 479 22.35 22.92 10.06
CA GLU A 479 23.60 23.53 9.60
C GLU A 479 24.61 22.48 9.13
N ASP A 480 24.75 21.37 9.87
CA ASP A 480 25.62 20.26 9.51
C ASP A 480 25.09 19.51 8.27
N ALA A 481 23.75 19.47 8.09
CA ALA A 481 23.13 18.84 6.93
C ALA A 481 23.38 19.60 5.62
N ILE A 482 23.41 20.93 5.67
CA ILE A 482 23.60 21.79 4.50
C ILE A 482 25.07 22.15 4.23
N ASN A 483 25.95 22.13 5.23
CA ASN A 483 27.37 22.47 5.12
C ASN A 483 28.23 21.34 5.71
N PRO A 484 28.35 20.21 5.04
CA PRO A 484 29.09 19.05 5.58
C PRO A 484 30.58 19.30 5.84
N GLU A 485 31.18 20.36 5.28
CA GLU A 485 32.58 20.74 5.50
C GLU A 485 32.82 21.35 6.89
N VAL A 486 31.76 21.79 7.56
CA VAL A 486 31.85 22.42 8.91
C VAL A 486 31.66 21.38 10.01
N ALA A 487 31.20 20.16 9.67
CA ALA A 487 31.07 19.09 10.65
C ALA A 487 32.43 18.78 11.29
N PRO A 488 32.60 18.91 12.63
CA PRO A 488 33.89 18.72 13.27
C PRO A 488 34.39 17.31 12.98
N GLU A 489 35.55 17.21 12.30
CA GLU A 489 36.34 15.98 12.28
C GLU A 489 36.59 15.60 13.75
N ARG A 490 35.85 14.62 14.25
CA ARG A 490 36.18 14.06 15.57
C ARG A 490 37.58 13.53 15.51
N SER A 491 38.43 14.14 16.34
CA SER A 491 39.80 13.69 16.58
C SER A 491 39.82 12.18 16.83
N ASP A 492 40.46 11.47 15.92
CA ASP A 492 40.76 10.05 15.98
C ASP A 492 41.67 9.69 17.15
N ASP A 493 41.19 9.77 18.39
CA ASP A 493 42.00 9.43 19.56
C ASP A 493 41.56 8.14 20.27
N ASP A 494 40.63 7.37 19.66
CA ASP A 494 40.27 6.02 20.11
C ASP A 494 40.38 5.01 18.95
N GLY A 495 41.58 4.51 18.74
CA GLY A 495 41.99 3.64 17.64
C GLY A 495 41.34 2.24 17.57
N SER A 496 40.20 2.00 18.23
CA SER A 496 39.56 0.69 18.28
C SER A 496 38.12 0.62 17.72
N ALA A 497 37.46 1.74 17.47
CA ALA A 497 36.09 1.78 16.98
C ALA A 497 35.95 2.07 15.47
N ASP A 498 37.03 2.40 14.78
CA ASP A 498 37.03 2.93 13.42
C ASP A 498 36.62 1.91 12.31
N TRP A 499 36.79 0.61 12.53
CA TRP A 499 36.47 -0.39 11.50
C TRP A 499 34.97 -0.63 11.37
N LEU A 500 34.19 -0.54 12.45
CA LEU A 500 32.73 -0.61 12.42
C LEU A 500 32.14 0.60 11.69
N GLY A 501 32.67 1.77 11.91
CA GLY A 501 32.32 2.98 11.17
C GLY A 501 32.72 2.89 9.69
N LYS A 502 33.91 2.31 9.37
CA LYS A 502 34.31 2.04 7.98
C LYS A 502 33.46 0.98 7.31
N LEU A 503 33.09 -0.08 8.03
CA LEU A 503 32.23 -1.15 7.54
C LEU A 503 30.80 -0.63 7.34
N SER A 504 30.28 0.17 8.27
CA SER A 504 28.97 0.83 8.17
C SER A 504 28.92 1.78 6.96
N ARG A 505 29.97 2.59 6.75
CA ARG A 505 30.11 3.49 5.59
C ARG A 505 30.21 2.74 4.27
N MET A 506 30.95 1.65 4.21
CA MET A 506 31.12 0.81 3.02
C MET A 506 29.86 0.06 2.64
N MET A 507 28.97 -0.23 3.61
CA MET A 507 27.76 -1.01 3.43
C MET A 507 26.47 -0.15 3.37
N GLY A 508 26.59 1.15 3.15
CA GLY A 508 25.45 2.07 3.07
C GLY A 508 24.94 2.55 4.44
N GLY A 509 25.76 2.47 5.47
CA GLY A 509 25.47 3.07 6.76
C GLY A 509 25.41 4.59 6.68
N SER A 510 24.64 5.21 7.59
CA SER A 510 24.62 6.67 7.77
C SER A 510 26.01 7.18 8.13
N ASP A 511 26.34 8.41 7.74
CA ASP A 511 27.41 9.13 8.36
C ASP A 511 27.14 9.20 9.88
N ASP A 512 28.19 9.13 10.71
CA ASP A 512 28.10 9.20 12.19
C ASP A 512 27.48 10.51 12.71
N ALA A 513 27.08 11.40 11.79
CA ALA A 513 26.44 12.68 12.07
C ALA A 513 25.00 12.56 12.61
N PHE A 514 24.26 11.48 12.25
CA PHE A 514 22.90 11.28 12.74
C PHE A 514 22.90 10.61 14.11
N ARG A 515 22.33 11.28 15.09
CA ARG A 515 22.21 10.75 16.47
C ARG A 515 20.83 10.17 16.72
N PRO A 516 20.73 8.96 17.34
CA PRO A 516 19.45 8.42 17.76
C PRO A 516 18.77 9.37 18.75
N MET A 517 17.51 9.70 18.50
CA MET A 517 16.73 10.60 19.38
C MET A 517 16.13 9.86 20.58
N LEU A 518 15.75 8.62 20.39
CA LEU A 518 15.03 7.82 21.38
C LEU A 518 15.83 6.59 21.78
N PRO A 519 15.64 6.09 22.98
CA PRO A 519 16.21 4.82 23.38
C PRO A 519 15.80 3.70 22.41
N PRO A 520 16.66 2.70 22.14
CA PRO A 520 16.40 1.64 21.17
C PRO A 520 15.18 0.77 21.51
N GLU A 521 14.63 0.98 22.66
CA GLU A 521 13.46 0.31 23.21
C GLU A 521 12.14 0.88 22.68
N VAL A 522 12.13 2.15 22.33
CA VAL A 522 10.96 2.84 21.81
C VAL A 522 10.86 2.56 20.31
N ARG A 523 9.84 1.83 19.92
CA ARG A 523 9.60 1.46 18.53
C ARG A 523 8.20 1.82 18.11
N PHE A 524 8.07 2.21 16.86
CA PHE A 524 6.79 2.52 16.23
C PHE A 524 6.56 1.54 15.08
N SER A 525 5.35 0.96 15.02
CA SER A 525 4.97 0.04 13.95
C SER A 525 4.73 0.80 12.63
N PRO A 526 5.16 0.29 11.46
CA PRO A 526 4.82 0.90 10.18
C PRO A 526 3.31 0.77 9.88
N PRO A 527 2.73 1.69 9.09
CA PRO A 527 3.36 2.89 8.52
C PRO A 527 3.64 3.96 9.59
N ARG A 528 4.63 4.81 9.34
CA ARG A 528 5.04 5.89 10.26
C ARG A 528 4.98 7.23 9.54
N ARG A 529 4.45 8.24 10.21
CA ARG A 529 4.55 9.64 9.80
C ARG A 529 4.91 10.48 11.01
N VAL A 530 5.71 11.49 10.77
CA VAL A 530 6.11 12.46 11.76
C VAL A 530 5.60 13.82 11.33
N ALA A 531 5.25 14.65 12.29
CA ALA A 531 4.93 16.04 12.06
C ALA A 531 5.43 16.87 13.24
N ALA A 532 5.99 18.04 12.94
CA ALA A 532 6.45 18.98 13.95
C ALA A 532 5.27 19.65 14.66
N GLY A 533 5.31 19.73 15.98
CA GLY A 533 4.44 20.56 16.78
C GLY A 533 5.00 21.99 16.87
N GLY A 534 4.12 22.99 16.88
CA GLY A 534 4.54 24.40 17.04
C GLY A 534 5.16 24.74 18.39
N ASP A 535 5.18 23.79 19.31
CA ASP A 535 5.80 23.84 20.64
C ASP A 535 7.19 23.15 20.70
N GLY A 536 7.78 22.82 19.56
CA GLY A 536 9.02 22.05 19.46
C GLY A 536 8.86 20.56 19.79
N SER A 537 7.64 20.09 20.00
CA SER A 537 7.35 18.65 20.15
C SER A 537 7.29 17.97 18.80
N ILE A 538 7.54 16.66 18.80
CA ILE A 538 7.43 15.81 17.62
C ILE A 538 6.26 14.84 17.83
N TRP A 539 5.37 14.80 16.86
CA TRP A 539 4.27 13.86 16.86
C TRP A 539 4.52 12.73 15.86
N ILE A 540 4.37 11.51 16.33
CA ILE A 540 4.51 10.30 15.52
C ILE A 540 3.18 9.58 15.47
N GLY A 541 2.67 9.41 14.25
CA GLY A 541 1.61 8.46 13.96
C GLY A 541 2.21 7.11 13.58
N SER A 542 1.72 6.02 14.17
CA SER A 542 2.15 4.67 13.82
C SER A 542 0.99 3.68 13.95
N GLY A 543 0.57 3.07 12.85
CA GLY A 543 -0.49 2.08 12.86
C GLY A 543 -1.80 2.59 13.47
N ASN A 544 -2.03 2.29 14.75
CA ASN A 544 -3.17 2.76 15.55
C ASN A 544 -2.74 3.59 16.76
N GLN A 545 -1.53 4.13 16.77
CA GLN A 545 -0.98 4.89 17.90
C GLN A 545 -0.54 6.28 17.46
N LEU A 546 -0.78 7.26 18.34
CA LEU A 546 -0.21 8.60 18.27
C LEU A 546 0.70 8.81 19.47
N SER A 547 1.93 9.25 19.26
CA SER A 547 2.90 9.47 20.30
C SER A 547 3.46 10.87 20.22
N GLN A 548 3.54 11.56 21.35
CA GLN A 548 4.20 12.85 21.47
C GLN A 548 5.58 12.67 22.09
N ILE A 549 6.58 13.24 21.43
CA ILE A 549 7.98 13.22 21.86
C ILE A 549 8.38 14.65 22.17
N VAL A 550 9.03 14.84 23.31
CA VAL A 550 9.49 16.15 23.81
C VAL A 550 10.94 16.08 24.26
N ARG A 551 11.62 17.22 24.30
CA ARG A 551 12.97 17.32 24.88
C ARG A 551 12.90 17.10 26.39
N ALA A 552 13.83 16.35 26.96
CA ALA A 552 13.79 15.94 28.39
C ALA A 552 13.91 17.10 29.40
N GLY A 553 14.18 18.32 28.95
CA GLY A 553 14.22 19.52 29.80
C GLY A 553 12.87 20.22 29.95
N ASP A 554 11.89 19.94 29.07
CA ASP A 554 10.57 20.59 29.04
C ASP A 554 9.48 19.85 29.83
N SER A 555 9.79 18.66 30.37
CA SER A 555 8.90 17.95 31.26
C SER A 555 9.03 18.51 32.67
N GLY A 556 8.08 19.35 33.08
CA GLY A 556 7.98 19.90 34.44
C GLY A 556 7.68 18.87 35.53
N ALA A 557 8.41 17.76 35.58
CA ALA A 557 8.36 16.76 36.63
C ALA A 557 9.71 16.75 37.37
N ASP A 558 9.71 17.35 38.55
CA ASP A 558 10.75 17.21 39.58
C ASP A 558 11.09 15.73 39.82
N GLY A 559 12.34 15.38 39.74
CA GLY A 559 12.80 14.06 40.16
C GLY A 559 14.25 13.78 39.84
N GLY A 560 15.12 14.31 40.71
CA GLY A 560 16.58 14.19 40.75
C GLY A 560 17.21 12.89 40.23
N SER A 561 18.10 13.06 39.28
CA SER A 561 19.39 12.38 39.27
C SER A 561 20.37 13.25 38.49
N GLN A 562 21.21 13.97 39.26
CA GLN A 562 22.42 14.59 38.75
C GLN A 562 23.40 13.51 38.30
N GLY A 563 23.49 13.33 36.97
CA GLY A 563 24.57 12.62 36.33
C GLY A 563 25.13 13.54 35.24
N GLN A 564 26.34 14.05 35.49
CA GLN A 564 27.11 14.88 34.58
C GLN A 564 27.34 14.15 33.26
N ASP A 565 26.63 14.56 32.21
CA ASP A 565 27.13 14.60 30.83
C ASP A 565 26.40 15.76 30.15
N ALA A 566 27.02 16.91 30.19
CA ALA A 566 26.52 18.12 29.55
C ALA A 566 26.81 18.02 28.05
N GLY A 567 25.79 17.70 27.27
CA GLY A 567 25.89 17.76 25.81
C GLY A 567 24.85 17.02 24.99
N GLU A 568 24.10 16.06 25.53
CA GLU A 568 23.11 15.33 24.77
C GLU A 568 21.69 15.77 25.10
N THR A 569 21.04 16.37 24.12
CA THR A 569 19.58 16.67 24.18
C THR A 569 18.81 15.35 24.17
N ARG A 570 18.36 14.93 25.34
CA ARG A 570 17.63 13.65 25.48
C ARG A 570 16.16 13.85 25.17
N TRP A 571 15.62 13.05 24.25
CA TRP A 571 14.21 13.05 23.90
C TRP A 571 13.46 11.94 24.64
N THR A 572 12.22 12.19 25.02
CA THR A 572 11.37 11.23 25.74
C THR A 572 9.96 11.22 25.17
N VAL A 573 9.32 10.07 25.24
CA VAL A 573 7.89 9.94 24.91
C VAL A 573 7.07 10.48 26.07
N ARG A 574 6.45 11.64 25.86
CA ARG A 574 5.61 12.30 26.87
C ARG A 574 4.23 11.66 26.95
N ARG A 575 3.66 11.33 25.79
CA ARG A 575 2.30 10.82 25.67
C ARG A 575 2.19 9.77 24.57
N GLN A 576 1.38 8.76 24.84
CA GLN A 576 1.02 7.74 23.84
C GLN A 576 -0.48 7.49 23.92
N SER A 577 -1.19 7.71 22.83
CA SER A 577 -2.63 7.50 22.71
C SER A 577 -2.89 6.41 21.67
N THR A 578 -3.80 5.50 21.99
CA THR A 578 -4.25 4.44 21.08
C THR A 578 -5.53 4.88 20.40
N LEU A 579 -5.58 4.77 19.08
CA LEU A 579 -6.76 5.09 18.28
C LEU A 579 -7.67 3.87 18.19
N SER A 580 -8.98 4.06 18.30
CA SER A 580 -9.99 3.00 18.15
C SER A 580 -9.99 2.41 16.74
N GLY A 581 -10.31 1.12 16.61
CA GLY A 581 -10.41 0.41 15.32
C GLY A 581 -9.11 -0.22 14.84
N ASP A 582 -9.16 -0.79 13.62
CA ASP A 582 -8.06 -1.57 13.04
C ASP A 582 -6.85 -0.71 12.66
N SER A 583 -5.65 -1.30 12.73
CA SER A 583 -4.42 -0.65 12.29
C SER A 583 -4.46 -0.35 10.79
N ALA A 584 -4.29 0.92 10.44
CA ALA A 584 -4.32 1.34 9.04
C ALA A 584 -2.97 1.11 8.35
N MET A 585 -3.00 0.62 7.11
CA MET A 585 -1.80 0.53 6.26
C MET A 585 -1.33 1.89 5.71
N ARG A 586 -2.21 2.91 5.74
CA ARG A 586 -1.93 4.29 5.33
C ARG A 586 -2.77 5.25 6.14
N PHE A 587 -2.19 6.40 6.45
CA PHE A 587 -2.90 7.52 7.05
C PHE A 587 -2.27 8.86 6.63
N ALA A 588 -3.02 9.94 6.74
CA ALA A 588 -2.55 11.31 6.64
C ALA A 588 -2.53 11.93 8.04
N MET A 589 -1.52 12.72 8.33
CA MET A 589 -1.36 13.37 9.63
C MET A 589 -0.79 14.77 9.46
N ALA A 590 -1.29 15.72 10.22
CA ALA A 590 -0.73 17.07 10.37
C ALA A 590 -0.93 17.57 11.80
N VAL A 591 -0.06 18.48 12.22
CA VAL A 591 -0.11 19.13 13.53
C VAL A 591 -0.21 20.64 13.32
N GLY A 592 -1.13 21.28 14.01
CA GLY A 592 -1.32 22.74 13.91
C GLY A 592 -2.34 23.26 14.91
N GLY A 593 -2.17 24.49 15.38
CA GLY A 593 -3.10 25.15 16.31
C GLY A 593 -3.31 24.39 17.62
N GLY A 594 -2.30 23.70 18.14
CA GLY A 594 -2.41 22.88 19.33
C GLY A 594 -3.24 21.63 19.17
N ARG A 595 -3.38 21.11 17.94
CA ARG A 595 -4.15 19.91 17.61
C ARG A 595 -3.40 19.02 16.62
N VAL A 596 -3.70 17.73 16.66
CA VAL A 596 -3.23 16.72 15.72
C VAL A 596 -4.45 16.17 14.98
N LEU A 597 -4.42 16.24 13.65
CA LEU A 597 -5.39 15.56 12.80
C LEU A 597 -4.76 14.29 12.27
N HIS A 598 -5.41 13.15 12.51
CA HIS A 598 -4.98 11.84 12.00
C HIS A 598 -6.14 11.19 11.25
N SER A 599 -5.99 10.97 9.95
CA SER A 599 -7.02 10.36 9.11
C SER A 599 -6.51 9.09 8.47
N ARG A 600 -7.23 8.00 8.63
CA ARG A 600 -6.90 6.67 8.09
C ARG A 600 -7.47 6.48 6.69
N ALA A 601 -6.80 5.67 5.89
CA ALA A 601 -7.40 5.10 4.70
C ALA A 601 -8.63 4.27 5.11
N GLY A 602 -9.80 4.65 4.61
CA GLY A 602 -11.09 4.10 5.05
C GLY A 602 -12.02 5.13 5.70
N GLY A 603 -11.53 6.36 5.92
CA GLY A 603 -12.33 7.51 6.32
C GLY A 603 -12.40 7.77 7.82
N GLN A 604 -11.92 6.88 8.69
CA GLN A 604 -11.86 7.18 10.13
C GLN A 604 -10.85 8.30 10.40
N THR A 605 -11.33 9.37 11.02
CA THR A 605 -10.51 10.56 11.27
C THR A 605 -10.61 10.96 12.73
N PHE A 606 -9.46 11.22 13.32
CA PHE A 606 -9.32 11.55 14.73
C PHE A 606 -8.69 12.94 14.88
N LEU A 607 -9.22 13.71 15.80
CA LEU A 607 -8.67 14.98 16.23
C LEU A 607 -8.23 14.85 17.70
N LEU A 608 -6.99 15.20 17.97
CA LEU A 608 -6.41 15.17 19.30
C LEU A 608 -5.89 16.55 19.67
N THR A 609 -6.27 17.04 20.85
CA THR A 609 -5.66 18.25 21.41
C THR A 609 -4.28 17.94 21.98
N THR A 610 -3.27 18.75 21.65
CA THR A 610 -1.89 18.54 22.08
C THR A 610 -1.69 18.84 23.55
N ALA A 611 -2.49 19.75 24.11
CA ALA A 611 -2.46 20.13 25.52
C ALA A 611 -3.33 19.19 26.37
N GLY A 612 -2.80 18.79 27.53
CA GLY A 612 -3.53 17.93 28.48
C GLY A 612 -3.52 16.44 28.12
N GLU A 613 -4.38 15.67 28.79
CA GLU A 613 -4.55 14.22 28.63
C GLU A 613 -5.84 13.84 27.85
N ALA A 614 -6.36 14.74 27.00
CA ALA A 614 -7.58 14.50 26.26
C ALA A 614 -7.42 13.29 25.32
N GLU A 615 -8.38 12.37 25.29
CA GLU A 615 -8.38 11.25 24.36
C GLU A 615 -8.64 11.71 22.92
N PRO A 616 -8.17 10.97 21.90
CA PRO A 616 -8.47 11.25 20.50
C PRO A 616 -9.99 11.18 20.25
N GLU A 617 -10.56 12.23 19.70
CA GLU A 617 -11.96 12.31 19.32
C GLU A 617 -12.13 11.92 17.85
N GLU A 618 -13.03 10.99 17.54
CA GLU A 618 -13.38 10.66 16.17
C GLU A 618 -14.33 11.72 15.60
N ILE A 619 -13.95 12.32 14.47
CA ILE A 619 -14.72 13.38 13.79
C ILE A 619 -15.30 12.86 12.48
N GLU A 620 -16.53 13.29 12.15
CA GLU A 620 -17.18 12.98 10.89
C GLU A 620 -16.56 13.79 9.74
N LEU A 621 -16.34 13.13 8.61
CA LEU A 621 -15.85 13.79 7.41
C LEU A 621 -17.02 14.41 6.62
N PRO A 622 -16.79 15.57 5.94
CA PRO A 622 -17.82 16.23 5.15
C PRO A 622 -18.14 15.51 3.83
N VAL A 623 -17.32 14.53 3.45
CA VAL A 623 -17.44 13.77 2.20
C VAL A 623 -17.21 12.29 2.49
N ASP A 624 -17.93 11.44 1.76
CA ASP A 624 -17.64 10.00 1.78
C ASP A 624 -16.28 9.74 1.12
N GLY A 625 -15.29 9.31 1.87
CA GLY A 625 -13.94 9.01 1.35
C GLY A 625 -12.87 9.13 2.42
N SER A 626 -11.62 9.00 2.01
CA SER A 626 -10.45 9.18 2.88
C SER A 626 -9.73 10.50 2.59
N VAL A 627 -8.92 10.92 3.52
CA VAL A 627 -8.01 12.06 3.36
C VAL A 627 -6.78 11.59 2.57
N SER A 628 -6.49 12.27 1.46
CA SER A 628 -5.32 12.02 0.62
C SER A 628 -4.10 12.79 1.08
N ALA A 629 -4.28 14.06 1.44
CA ALA A 629 -3.23 14.93 1.95
C ALA A 629 -3.83 15.89 2.99
N VAL A 630 -3.03 16.26 3.97
CA VAL A 630 -3.40 17.27 4.97
C VAL A 630 -2.18 18.11 5.33
N VAL A 631 -2.38 19.41 5.46
CA VAL A 631 -1.38 20.38 5.89
C VAL A 631 -2.02 21.34 6.87
N ALA A 632 -1.30 21.77 7.88
CA ALA A 632 -1.75 22.84 8.77
C ALA A 632 -1.32 24.20 8.21
N ASP A 633 -2.19 25.20 8.28
CA ASP A 633 -1.83 26.58 7.94
C ASP A 633 -1.23 27.31 9.18
N ASP A 634 -0.69 28.50 8.95
CA ASP A 634 -0.06 29.33 10.00
C ASP A 634 -1.05 29.74 11.12
N ARG A 635 -2.36 29.65 10.86
CA ARG A 635 -3.43 29.91 11.82
C ARG A 635 -3.86 28.62 12.54
N GLY A 636 -3.19 27.49 12.29
CA GLY A 636 -3.48 26.19 12.89
C GLY A 636 -4.78 25.54 12.39
N ARG A 637 -5.28 25.93 11.22
CA ARG A 637 -6.41 25.27 10.56
C ARG A 637 -5.88 24.17 9.64
N PHE A 638 -6.61 23.09 9.47
CA PHE A 638 -6.18 22.00 8.60
C PHE A 638 -6.78 22.14 7.20
N LEU A 639 -5.90 22.14 6.21
CA LEU A 639 -6.23 22.09 4.79
C LEU A 639 -6.17 20.63 4.34
N THR A 640 -7.29 20.10 3.89
CA THR A 640 -7.47 18.67 3.69
C THR A 640 -7.93 18.39 2.26
N VAL A 641 -7.16 17.60 1.53
CA VAL A 641 -7.53 17.07 0.22
C VAL A 641 -8.14 15.69 0.41
N PHE A 642 -9.34 15.50 -0.08
CA PHE A 642 -10.02 14.21 -0.03
C PHE A 642 -9.74 13.36 -1.28
N SER A 643 -10.02 12.07 -1.20
CA SER A 643 -9.83 11.11 -2.30
C SER A 643 -10.68 11.39 -3.55
N ASP A 644 -11.75 12.17 -3.41
CA ASP A 644 -12.55 12.66 -4.54
C ASP A 644 -11.94 13.90 -5.24
N GLY A 645 -10.82 14.41 -4.68
CA GLY A 645 -10.14 15.61 -5.15
C GLY A 645 -10.76 16.92 -4.67
N SER A 646 -11.69 16.89 -3.72
CA SER A 646 -12.21 18.11 -3.08
C SER A 646 -11.25 18.63 -2.01
N LEU A 647 -11.11 19.96 -1.93
CA LEU A 647 -10.28 20.62 -0.92
C LEU A 647 -11.17 21.30 0.11
N TRP A 648 -10.93 20.96 1.37
CA TRP A 648 -11.68 21.47 2.52
C TRP A 648 -10.76 22.05 3.58
N ARG A 649 -11.29 22.94 4.39
CA ARG A 649 -10.63 23.54 5.54
C ARG A 649 -11.36 23.13 6.81
N LEU A 650 -10.63 22.60 7.79
CA LEU A 650 -11.15 22.37 9.14
C LEU A 650 -10.79 23.56 10.03
N SER A 651 -11.80 24.27 10.50
CA SER A 651 -11.62 25.44 11.36
C SER A 651 -11.15 25.09 12.77
N GLY A 652 -10.76 26.12 13.54
CA GLY A 652 -10.43 25.98 14.95
C GLY A 652 -11.58 25.42 15.79
N GLU A 653 -12.81 25.68 15.39
CA GLU A 653 -14.06 25.24 16.05
C GLU A 653 -14.52 23.82 15.64
N GLY A 654 -13.74 23.12 14.79
CA GLY A 654 -14.11 21.77 14.32
C GLY A 654 -15.10 21.75 13.16
N GLN A 655 -15.35 22.89 12.49
CA GLN A 655 -16.27 22.96 11.36
C GLN A 655 -15.53 22.81 10.04
N TRP A 656 -16.11 22.00 9.13
CA TRP A 656 -15.60 21.82 7.76
C TRP A 656 -16.15 22.87 6.82
N GLU A 657 -15.26 23.49 6.06
CA GLU A 657 -15.57 24.50 5.08
C GLU A 657 -14.99 24.10 3.71
N SER A 658 -15.82 24.02 2.66
CA SER A 658 -15.35 23.74 1.30
C SER A 658 -14.68 24.96 0.69
N LEU A 659 -13.49 24.76 0.12
CA LEU A 659 -12.75 25.82 -0.60
C LEU A 659 -13.10 25.88 -2.10
N GLY A 660 -14.05 25.07 -2.57
CA GLY A 660 -14.54 25.13 -3.95
C GLY A 660 -13.55 24.58 -5.01
N VAL A 661 -12.47 23.94 -4.59
CA VAL A 661 -11.48 23.30 -5.47
C VAL A 661 -11.91 21.86 -5.76
N ALA A 662 -11.89 21.48 -7.03
CA ALA A 662 -12.15 20.11 -7.47
C ALA A 662 -10.94 19.55 -8.24
N GLY A 663 -10.66 18.27 -8.04
CA GLY A 663 -9.53 17.57 -8.66
C GLY A 663 -8.17 17.94 -8.06
N ALA A 664 -8.15 18.38 -6.80
CA ALA A 664 -6.93 18.60 -6.05
C ALA A 664 -6.19 17.27 -5.79
N SER A 665 -4.88 17.28 -5.91
CA SER A 665 -3.99 16.15 -5.61
C SER A 665 -2.99 16.45 -4.49
N ALA A 666 -2.62 17.72 -4.31
CA ALA A 666 -1.76 18.18 -3.23
C ALA A 666 -2.17 19.60 -2.79
N VAL A 667 -1.78 19.96 -1.59
CA VAL A 667 -2.01 21.30 -1.02
C VAL A 667 -0.79 21.71 -0.20
N CYS A 668 -0.45 22.99 -0.26
CA CYS A 668 0.53 23.62 0.64
C CYS A 668 0.10 25.05 0.99
N VAL A 669 0.78 25.64 1.96
CA VAL A 669 0.69 27.06 2.28
C VAL A 669 1.88 27.76 1.65
N GLY A 670 1.63 28.75 0.82
CA GLY A 670 2.67 29.57 0.19
C GLY A 670 3.34 30.50 1.19
N GLU A 671 4.45 31.08 0.78
CA GLU A 671 5.21 32.06 1.60
C GLU A 671 4.41 33.32 1.88
N ASP A 672 3.46 33.65 1.03
CA ASP A 672 2.49 34.74 1.17
C ASP A 672 1.28 34.37 2.07
N GLY A 673 1.26 33.17 2.64
CA GLY A 673 0.16 32.64 3.46
C GLY A 673 -1.06 32.21 2.65
N LEU A 674 -1.01 32.25 1.31
CA LEU A 674 -2.07 31.77 0.44
C LEU A 674 -2.06 30.24 0.34
N VAL A 675 -3.24 29.67 0.23
CA VAL A 675 -3.38 28.24 -0.01
C VAL A 675 -3.09 27.94 -1.48
N LEU A 676 -2.11 27.08 -1.75
CA LEU A 676 -1.77 26.60 -3.08
C LEU A 676 -2.22 25.16 -3.24
N ALA A 677 -2.96 24.86 -4.29
CA ALA A 677 -3.45 23.51 -4.57
C ALA A 677 -3.01 23.06 -5.96
N ALA A 678 -2.43 21.86 -6.03
CA ALA A 678 -2.20 21.18 -7.31
C ALA A 678 -3.53 20.59 -7.79
N VAL A 679 -3.93 20.89 -9.03
CA VAL A 679 -5.21 20.45 -9.60
C VAL A 679 -5.03 19.86 -10.99
N GLN A 680 -5.89 18.93 -11.36
CA GLN A 680 -6.02 18.38 -12.72
C GLN A 680 -4.75 17.71 -13.30
N THR A 681 -3.76 17.41 -12.59
CA THR A 681 -2.50 16.77 -12.96
C THR A 681 -1.30 17.64 -12.58
N ASP A 682 -1.08 18.78 -13.23
CA ASP A 682 0.13 19.60 -13.13
C ASP A 682 -0.13 21.11 -13.05
N ARG A 683 -1.37 21.50 -12.85
CA ARG A 683 -1.75 22.89 -12.62
C ARG A 683 -1.67 23.24 -11.16
N VAL A 684 -1.32 24.49 -10.85
CA VAL A 684 -1.38 25.01 -9.48
C VAL A 684 -2.28 26.23 -9.46
N VAL A 685 -3.23 26.22 -8.53
CA VAL A 685 -4.13 27.35 -8.27
C VAL A 685 -3.88 27.88 -6.86
N SER A 686 -3.98 29.18 -6.68
CA SER A 686 -4.08 29.79 -5.36
C SER A 686 -5.54 30.01 -4.99
N VAL A 687 -5.85 29.74 -3.73
CA VAL A 687 -7.17 29.94 -3.15
C VAL A 687 -7.06 31.12 -2.20
N GLU A 688 -7.77 32.21 -2.51
CA GLU A 688 -7.87 33.38 -1.63
C GLU A 688 -8.90 33.14 -0.53
N ASP A 689 -8.87 33.93 0.54
CA ASP A 689 -9.81 33.81 1.67
C ASP A 689 -11.30 33.97 1.27
N ASP A 690 -11.58 34.70 0.20
CA ASP A 690 -12.92 34.87 -0.39
C ASP A 690 -13.33 33.72 -1.32
N ARG A 691 -12.53 32.61 -1.38
CA ARG A 691 -12.70 31.45 -2.26
C ARG A 691 -12.51 31.74 -3.75
N THR A 692 -11.93 32.88 -4.11
CA THR A 692 -11.54 33.11 -5.49
C THR A 692 -10.34 32.24 -5.85
N LEU A 693 -10.45 31.56 -7.00
CA LEU A 693 -9.39 30.71 -7.53
C LEU A 693 -8.61 31.49 -8.57
N ARG A 694 -7.32 31.71 -8.32
CA ARG A 694 -6.41 32.28 -9.32
C ARG A 694 -5.45 31.22 -9.81
N ARG A 695 -5.29 31.12 -11.11
CA ARG A 695 -4.29 30.24 -11.72
C ARG A 695 -2.90 30.82 -11.48
N ARG A 696 -2.03 30.07 -10.83
CA ARG A 696 -0.61 30.41 -10.68
C ARG A 696 0.24 29.73 -11.75
N VAL A 697 -0.09 28.48 -12.08
CA VAL A 697 0.61 27.68 -13.07
C VAL A 697 -0.41 26.97 -13.97
N ASP A 698 -0.25 27.13 -15.28
CA ASP A 698 -1.06 26.46 -16.30
C ASP A 698 -0.11 25.97 -17.43
N PRO A 699 0.55 24.80 -17.24
CA PRO A 699 1.56 24.31 -18.17
C PRO A 699 0.97 23.97 -19.54
N SER A 700 1.83 23.94 -20.56
CA SER A 700 1.47 23.51 -21.90
C SER A 700 0.99 22.06 -21.93
N VAL A 701 -0.07 21.78 -22.69
CA VAL A 701 -0.64 20.43 -22.75
C VAL A 701 0.16 19.57 -23.71
N SER A 702 0.74 18.48 -23.24
CA SER A 702 1.51 17.56 -24.09
C SER A 702 0.64 16.92 -25.19
N ALA A 703 1.26 16.57 -26.33
CA ALA A 703 0.59 15.90 -27.45
C ALA A 703 -0.09 14.58 -27.03
N TRP A 704 0.47 13.86 -26.08
CA TRP A 704 -0.10 12.63 -25.54
C TRP A 704 -1.38 12.88 -24.73
N ARG A 705 -1.46 13.98 -23.98
CA ARG A 705 -2.70 14.38 -23.28
C ARG A 705 -3.78 14.84 -24.25
N LEU A 706 -3.40 15.49 -25.35
CA LEU A 706 -4.33 15.80 -26.42
C LEU A 706 -4.87 14.51 -27.06
N ALA A 707 -4.02 13.51 -27.31
CA ALA A 707 -4.43 12.21 -27.82
C ALA A 707 -5.38 11.50 -26.83
N ASP A 708 -5.11 11.54 -25.52
CA ASP A 708 -6.03 11.01 -24.52
C ASP A 708 -7.40 11.70 -24.57
N ARG A 709 -7.40 13.03 -24.58
CA ARG A 709 -8.64 13.82 -24.56
C ARG A 709 -9.49 13.65 -25.81
N TYR A 710 -8.89 13.61 -27.01
CA TYR A 710 -9.63 13.62 -28.28
C TYR A 710 -9.81 12.24 -28.92
N VAL A 711 -9.00 11.25 -28.55
CA VAL A 711 -9.06 9.90 -29.11
C VAL A 711 -9.46 8.87 -28.06
N MET A 712 -8.71 8.79 -26.96
CA MET A 712 -8.93 7.71 -25.99
C MET A 712 -10.18 7.93 -25.14
N SER A 713 -10.47 9.14 -24.68
CA SER A 713 -11.67 9.43 -23.89
C SER A 713 -12.97 9.19 -24.68
N PRO A 714 -13.13 9.62 -25.95
CA PRO A 714 -14.29 9.24 -26.77
C PRO A 714 -14.38 7.74 -27.04
N LEU A 715 -13.24 7.07 -27.29
CA LEU A 715 -13.23 5.63 -27.51
C LEU A 715 -13.73 4.85 -26.27
N ARG A 716 -13.28 5.25 -25.09
CA ARG A 716 -13.77 4.69 -23.83
C ARG A 716 -15.25 4.96 -23.56
N PHE A 717 -15.79 6.04 -24.10
CA PHE A 717 -17.23 6.32 -23.99
C PHE A 717 -18.07 5.39 -24.83
N VAL A 718 -17.60 5.03 -26.04
CA VAL A 718 -18.32 4.15 -27.00
C VAL A 718 -18.18 2.68 -26.61
N VAL A 719 -16.99 2.26 -26.19
CA VAL A 719 -16.74 0.87 -25.75
C VAL A 719 -17.22 0.69 -24.31
N PRO A 720 -18.04 -0.33 -24.02
CA PRO A 720 -18.51 -0.55 -22.66
C PRO A 720 -17.34 -0.86 -21.72
N GLN A 721 -17.34 -0.18 -20.59
CA GLN A 721 -16.26 -0.22 -19.60
C GLN A 721 -16.28 -1.52 -18.77
N THR A 722 -16.12 -2.66 -19.44
CA THR A 722 -16.20 -4.00 -18.81
C THR A 722 -15.04 -4.27 -17.86
N GLY A 723 -13.85 -3.68 -18.08
CA GLY A 723 -12.71 -3.76 -17.18
C GLY A 723 -13.00 -3.06 -15.86
N GLU A 724 -13.50 -1.82 -15.90
CA GLU A 724 -13.89 -1.06 -14.69
C GLU A 724 -15.02 -1.75 -13.90
N LEU A 725 -15.88 -2.54 -14.58
CA LEU A 725 -16.90 -3.33 -13.89
C LEU A 725 -16.27 -4.47 -13.06
N GLY A 726 -15.17 -5.04 -13.51
CA GLY A 726 -14.35 -5.98 -12.73
C GLY A 726 -13.81 -5.33 -11.44
N ASP A 727 -13.35 -4.09 -11.53
CA ASP A 727 -12.89 -3.32 -10.38
C ASP A 727 -14.03 -3.00 -9.40
N VAL A 728 -15.24 -2.74 -9.89
CA VAL A 728 -16.44 -2.60 -9.04
C VAL A 728 -16.74 -3.89 -8.28
N ILE A 729 -16.59 -5.05 -8.90
CA ILE A 729 -16.72 -6.34 -8.23
C ILE A 729 -15.66 -6.48 -7.13
N ALA A 730 -14.41 -6.17 -7.43
CA ALA A 730 -13.29 -6.22 -6.49
C ALA A 730 -13.50 -5.28 -5.29
N SER A 731 -13.96 -4.04 -5.52
CA SER A 731 -14.28 -3.08 -4.47
C SER A 731 -15.45 -3.54 -3.59
N SER A 732 -16.46 -4.16 -4.20
CA SER A 732 -17.61 -4.69 -3.46
C SER A 732 -17.20 -5.80 -2.49
N ILE A 733 -16.25 -6.66 -2.88
CA ILE A 733 -15.72 -7.74 -2.03
C ILE A 733 -14.85 -7.19 -0.90
N SER A 734 -13.90 -6.32 -1.25
CA SER A 734 -12.96 -5.74 -0.29
C SER A 734 -13.64 -4.77 0.68
N GLY A 735 -14.82 -4.23 0.31
CA GLY A 735 -15.53 -3.21 1.07
C GLY A 735 -14.83 -1.86 1.07
N ARG A 736 -13.84 -1.67 0.22
CA ARG A 736 -13.13 -0.40 0.06
C ARG A 736 -13.66 0.32 -1.16
N SER A 737 -13.99 1.58 -0.97
CA SER A 737 -14.32 2.49 -2.08
C SER A 737 -13.07 3.01 -2.81
N GLU A 738 -11.90 2.65 -2.32
CA GLU A 738 -10.61 3.18 -2.74
C GLU A 738 -9.60 2.09 -3.01
N VAL A 739 -8.79 2.26 -4.05
CA VAL A 739 -7.66 1.40 -4.40
C VAL A 739 -6.38 2.18 -4.22
N LEU A 740 -5.41 1.55 -3.60
CA LEU A 740 -4.04 2.04 -3.55
C LEU A 740 -3.35 1.60 -4.84
N MET A 741 -2.99 2.56 -5.69
CA MET A 741 -2.16 2.33 -6.87
C MET A 741 -0.72 2.66 -6.53
N GLY A 742 0.17 1.69 -6.58
CA GLY A 742 1.58 1.81 -6.22
C GLY A 742 1.97 0.90 -5.06
N ASP A 743 3.19 1.09 -4.55
CA ASP A 743 3.69 0.35 -3.39
C ASP A 743 3.03 0.90 -2.11
N PRO A 744 2.27 0.07 -1.35
CA PRO A 744 1.60 0.52 -0.13
C PRO A 744 2.57 0.98 0.97
N SER A 745 3.85 0.62 0.88
CA SER A 745 4.91 1.07 1.79
C SER A 745 5.51 2.42 1.40
N SER A 746 5.19 2.96 0.22
CA SER A 746 5.72 4.22 -0.28
C SER A 746 4.70 5.35 -0.16
N ASP A 747 5.17 6.57 0.13
CA ASP A 747 4.35 7.79 0.04
C ASP A 747 3.90 8.11 -1.40
N GLN A 748 4.43 7.37 -2.38
CA GLN A 748 4.10 7.50 -3.80
C GLN A 748 2.76 6.83 -4.17
N THR A 749 2.06 6.28 -3.20
CA THR A 749 0.80 5.57 -3.44
C THR A 749 -0.31 6.56 -3.77
N ARG A 750 -0.86 6.48 -4.97
CA ARG A 750 -2.03 7.24 -5.37
C ARG A 750 -3.30 6.53 -4.91
N VAL A 751 -4.21 7.26 -4.28
CA VAL A 751 -5.55 6.75 -3.96
C VAL A 751 -6.45 6.99 -5.15
N ALA A 752 -6.96 5.93 -5.75
CA ALA A 752 -7.97 5.99 -6.78
C ALA A 752 -9.32 5.53 -6.22
N ARG A 753 -10.34 6.36 -6.35
CA ARG A 753 -11.70 5.99 -5.92
C ARG A 753 -12.41 5.21 -7.03
N TYR A 754 -13.00 4.09 -6.70
CA TYR A 754 -13.87 3.36 -7.60
C TYR A 754 -15.15 4.14 -7.91
N ARG A 755 -15.37 4.46 -9.17
CA ARG A 755 -16.61 5.09 -9.66
C ARG A 755 -17.57 3.99 -10.11
N TRP A 756 -18.27 3.37 -9.17
CA TRP A 756 -19.17 2.24 -9.45
C TRP A 756 -20.35 2.56 -10.39
N PHE A 757 -20.83 3.79 -10.38
CA PHE A 757 -22.00 4.20 -11.17
C PHE A 757 -21.68 4.31 -12.67
N ARG A 758 -20.52 4.82 -13.04
CA ARG A 758 -20.13 5.07 -14.44
C ARG A 758 -20.08 3.80 -15.29
N PRO A 759 -19.40 2.72 -14.89
CA PRO A 759 -19.38 1.49 -15.67
C PRO A 759 -20.75 0.78 -15.72
N LEU A 760 -21.57 0.90 -14.66
CA LEU A 760 -22.92 0.34 -14.66
C LEU A 760 -23.81 1.04 -15.70
N VAL A 761 -23.79 2.36 -15.78
CA VAL A 761 -24.57 3.14 -16.77
C VAL A 761 -24.06 2.89 -18.18
N SER A 762 -22.75 2.88 -18.40
CA SER A 762 -22.14 2.60 -19.70
C SER A 762 -22.54 1.20 -20.21
N CYS A 763 -22.32 0.18 -19.40
CA CYS A 763 -22.67 -1.20 -19.78
C CYS A 763 -24.18 -1.41 -19.92
N GLY A 764 -24.98 -0.84 -19.02
CA GLY A 764 -26.46 -0.92 -19.09
C GLY A 764 -27.02 -0.22 -20.31
N GLY A 765 -26.50 0.96 -20.63
CA GLY A 765 -26.86 1.70 -21.85
C GLY A 765 -26.51 0.91 -23.12
N PHE A 766 -25.30 0.33 -23.16
CA PHE A 766 -24.87 -0.53 -24.26
C PHE A 766 -25.79 -1.73 -24.46
N ILE A 767 -26.15 -2.46 -23.39
CA ILE A 767 -27.10 -3.59 -23.45
C ILE A 767 -28.44 -3.11 -23.98
N ALA A 768 -28.98 -2.00 -23.46
CA ALA A 768 -30.27 -1.48 -23.87
C ALA A 768 -30.31 -1.12 -25.35
N VAL A 769 -29.31 -0.41 -25.86
CA VAL A 769 -29.19 -0.03 -27.27
C VAL A 769 -29.07 -1.28 -28.16
N LEU A 770 -28.16 -2.19 -27.80
CA LEU A 770 -27.91 -3.38 -28.62
C LEU A 770 -29.12 -4.34 -28.60
N MET A 771 -29.77 -4.52 -27.45
CA MET A 771 -30.99 -5.35 -27.38
C MET A 771 -32.15 -4.71 -28.13
N THR A 772 -32.29 -3.38 -28.12
CA THR A 772 -33.28 -2.68 -28.93
C THR A 772 -33.03 -2.93 -30.43
N PHE A 773 -31.77 -2.81 -30.86
CA PHE A 773 -31.38 -3.16 -32.23
C PHE A 773 -31.73 -4.62 -32.57
N ASN A 774 -31.38 -5.57 -31.71
CA ASN A 774 -31.66 -6.99 -31.89
C ASN A 774 -33.16 -7.27 -31.99
N VAL A 775 -33.95 -6.63 -31.16
CA VAL A 775 -35.43 -6.75 -31.18
C VAL A 775 -36.02 -6.18 -32.48
N LEU A 776 -35.61 -4.99 -32.89
CA LEU A 776 -36.07 -4.37 -34.12
C LEU A 776 -35.64 -5.19 -35.34
N PHE A 777 -34.40 -5.64 -35.39
CA PHE A 777 -33.88 -6.47 -36.46
C PHE A 777 -34.67 -7.78 -36.57
N PHE A 778 -34.92 -8.47 -35.44
CA PHE A 778 -35.70 -9.72 -35.41
C PHE A 778 -37.20 -9.51 -35.76
N ARG A 779 -37.76 -8.33 -35.45
CA ARG A 779 -39.16 -8.00 -35.74
C ARG A 779 -39.42 -7.76 -37.23
N TYR A 780 -38.49 -7.01 -37.88
CA TYR A 780 -38.70 -6.54 -39.25
C TYR A 780 -38.08 -7.45 -40.33
N ARG A 781 -37.26 -8.41 -39.95
CA ARG A 781 -36.67 -9.34 -40.91
C ARG A 781 -37.58 -10.57 -41.12
N ASP A 782 -37.81 -10.92 -42.38
CA ASP A 782 -38.47 -12.17 -42.73
C ASP A 782 -37.47 -13.33 -42.62
N TYR A 783 -37.84 -14.37 -41.90
CA TYR A 783 -37.03 -15.55 -41.63
C TYR A 783 -37.63 -16.80 -42.29
#